data_0ca1bfc5fff391950d2c3d5044efa5ed
#
_entry.id   0ca1bfc5fff391950d2c3d5044efa5ed
#
_cell.length_a   1.000
_cell.length_b   1.000
_cell.length_c   1.000
_cell.angle_alpha   90.00
_cell.angle_beta   90.00
_cell.angle_gamma   90.00
#
_symmetry.space_group_name_H-M   'P 1'
#
loop_
_entity.id
_entity.type
_entity.pdbx_description
1 polymer ?
#
loop_
_entity_poly.entity_id
_entity_poly.type
_entity_poly.pdbx_seq_one_letter_code
_entity_poly.pdbx_strand_id
1 'polypeptide(L)'
;MKRPLNPTSRRKRPCRMPRIAAAILLTALTAIAAPKARADEGMWLPSLIGERIDDMRAKGFRLTAEDIYSVNEASMKDAVVLFNGGCTGELISPEGLLVTNHHCGYGAIQGHSTVEHDYLTHGFWARDRSEELPNEGLWVRRLVRMEEVTDRLAAGETAEKICEEAAEKGRYRTAIEQMYYGNQQFLFVYEQFDDVRLVGAPPSSIGKFGGDTDNWMWPRHTGDFSLFRIYADRENRPAKFSRENVPYRPARYFPVSTKGIREGDFTMIYGFPGNTQQYVTADAVAYVVERSDPMKIDLRTRRLGIISAAQEADAATRIRYAAKHASIANAWKKWQGELLGLQRLGTVAQKKAYEAAFARWAADRPEYAHLLDSLRAAYRSATEGYYLQELCNESVKGIELATLAAALKQYAAKPSEALAERIAKLYRDYDPAIDRRVAVEMLRGLEQYYPRPLPEAYTAETTRCKGVEGYAARLFDASAIVRFDAVEPLLRDTAALRAALQREPVLHLVGIFDRGRIPRNLSNLPVVERWYRPYMKALREFDRERPFYPDANLTLRVAYGQVAGYWYADAVYHRPLTTLDGIIAKDDPTVYDYDIPQRLRACHAAKDYGRWSIPTADGGVTVPVCFLATNHTTGGNSGSPVVNADGELVGINFDRTWRSTMSDLQFDPAICRNIAVDIRYVLFTIDRIGGAEYLLKEMELR
;
A
#
# COMPACT_ATOMS: atom_id res chain seq x y z
N MET A 1 -28.82 -76.69 40.07
CA MET A 1 -29.71 -76.95 41.22
C MET A 1 -30.11 -75.60 41.84
N LYS A 2 -31.45 -75.36 41.92
CA LYS A 2 -32.20 -74.53 42.85
C LYS A 2 -31.96 -73.00 42.71
N ARG A 3 -32.85 -72.32 42.13
CA ARG A 3 -34.19 -71.73 42.39
C ARG A 3 -34.10 -70.31 42.99
N PRO A 4 -35.00 -69.43 42.56
CA PRO A 4 -34.90 -67.98 42.69
C PRO A 4 -35.73 -67.45 43.87
N LEU A 5 -35.52 -66.19 44.24
CA LEU A 5 -36.42 -65.40 45.04
C LEU A 5 -36.76 -64.06 44.40
N ASN A 6 -38.01 -63.76 44.45
CA ASN A 6 -38.80 -62.80 43.75
C ASN A 6 -38.80 -61.39 44.46
N PRO A 7 -39.21 -60.31 43.82
CA PRO A 7 -38.89 -58.92 44.22
C PRO A 7 -40.02 -58.29 45.03
N THR A 8 -39.63 -57.35 45.87
CA THR A 8 -40.59 -56.41 46.48
C THR A 8 -40.47 -55.05 45.85
N SER A 9 -41.54 -54.62 45.25
CA SER A 9 -41.78 -53.32 44.71
C SER A 9 -41.69 -52.20 45.77
N ARG A 10 -40.78 -51.22 45.58
CA ARG A 10 -40.88 -49.96 46.26
C ARG A 10 -41.09 -48.86 45.17
N ARG A 11 -42.29 -48.27 45.14
CA ARG A 11 -42.62 -47.07 44.39
C ARG A 11 -41.77 -45.90 44.90
N LYS A 12 -40.87 -45.38 44.04
CA LYS A 12 -40.21 -44.10 44.27
C LYS A 12 -41.12 -42.97 43.86
N ARG A 13 -41.44 -42.05 44.79
CA ARG A 13 -42.12 -40.80 44.56
C ARG A 13 -41.22 -39.86 43.70
N PRO A 14 -41.75 -39.06 42.75
CA PRO A 14 -40.94 -38.12 42.01
C PRO A 14 -40.54 -36.93 42.89
N CYS A 15 -39.23 -36.68 42.96
CA CYS A 15 -38.66 -35.54 43.63
C CYS A 15 -38.98 -34.28 42.82
N ARG A 16 -39.75 -33.35 43.35
CA ARG A 16 -40.01 -32.03 42.77
C ARG A 16 -38.74 -31.17 43.00
N MET A 17 -37.94 -30.95 41.96
CA MET A 17 -36.92 -29.90 41.99
C MET A 17 -37.57 -28.52 42.09
N PRO A 18 -37.06 -27.62 42.94
CA PRO A 18 -37.59 -26.29 43.05
C PRO A 18 -37.29 -25.49 41.77
N ARG A 19 -38.31 -24.75 41.31
CA ARG A 19 -38.28 -23.90 40.09
C ARG A 19 -37.14 -22.87 40.03
N ILE A 20 -36.40 -22.69 41.08
CA ILE A 20 -35.24 -21.74 41.18
C ILE A 20 -33.99 -22.28 40.48
N ALA A 21 -33.76 -23.57 40.39
CA ALA A 21 -32.61 -24.17 39.69
C ALA A 21 -32.74 -24.08 38.17
N ALA A 22 -33.95 -24.06 37.62
CA ALA A 22 -34.16 -23.91 36.17
C ALA A 22 -33.92 -22.49 35.66
N ALA A 23 -34.12 -21.47 36.50
CA ALA A 23 -33.88 -20.06 36.12
C ALA A 23 -32.39 -19.72 36.12
N ILE A 24 -31.58 -20.35 36.99
CA ILE A 24 -30.11 -20.14 37.01
C ILE A 24 -29.42 -20.88 35.87
N LEU A 25 -29.96 -22.01 35.41
CA LEU A 25 -29.41 -22.74 34.25
C LEU A 25 -29.75 -22.05 32.92
N LEU A 26 -30.88 -21.33 32.82
CA LEU A 26 -31.24 -20.57 31.62
C LEU A 26 -30.46 -19.25 31.50
N THR A 27 -30.07 -18.63 32.61
CA THR A 27 -29.23 -17.43 32.59
C THR A 27 -27.74 -17.73 32.41
N ALA A 28 -27.28 -18.96 32.64
CA ALA A 28 -25.89 -19.36 32.38
C ALA A 28 -25.65 -19.78 30.92
N LEU A 29 -26.71 -20.06 30.11
CA LEU A 29 -26.58 -20.42 28.70
C LEU A 29 -26.68 -19.20 27.74
N THR A 30 -26.94 -18.01 28.27
CA THR A 30 -26.74 -16.76 27.53
C THR A 30 -25.36 -16.16 27.72
N ALA A 31 -24.37 -16.96 28.12
CA ALA A 31 -22.97 -16.60 28.06
C ALA A 31 -22.55 -16.47 26.59
N ILE A 32 -22.89 -15.32 26.05
CA ILE A 32 -22.01 -14.49 25.24
C ILE A 32 -21.15 -15.32 24.27
N ALA A 33 -21.71 -15.70 23.14
CA ALA A 33 -20.95 -15.64 21.92
C ALA A 33 -20.71 -14.13 21.69
N ALA A 34 -19.60 -13.58 22.21
CA ALA A 34 -19.15 -12.29 21.78
C ALA A 34 -19.14 -12.31 20.24
N PRO A 35 -19.80 -11.39 19.55
CA PRO A 35 -19.78 -11.37 18.10
C PRO A 35 -18.29 -11.37 17.71
N LYS A 36 -17.87 -12.37 16.94
CA LYS A 36 -16.51 -12.40 16.39
C LYS A 36 -16.36 -11.06 15.66
N ALA A 37 -15.42 -10.23 16.12
CA ALA A 37 -15.14 -8.95 15.47
C ALA A 37 -14.84 -9.24 13.99
N ARG A 38 -15.75 -8.82 13.12
CA ARG A 38 -15.61 -8.94 11.68
C ARG A 38 -15.00 -7.64 11.16
N ALA A 39 -14.10 -7.74 10.21
CA ALA A 39 -13.59 -6.57 9.52
C ALA A 39 -14.70 -5.91 8.70
N ASP A 40 -14.58 -4.60 8.56
CA ASP A 40 -15.57 -3.75 7.91
C ASP A 40 -15.13 -3.46 6.47
N GLU A 41 -15.82 -4.07 5.51
CA GLU A 41 -15.54 -3.90 4.09
C GLU A 41 -16.01 -2.53 3.60
N GLY A 42 -15.16 -1.83 2.87
CA GLY A 42 -15.50 -0.60 2.15
C GLY A 42 -14.44 0.48 2.20
N MET A 43 -14.32 1.20 1.07
CA MET A 43 -13.51 2.41 0.87
C MET A 43 -14.42 3.50 0.30
N TRP A 44 -15.10 4.19 1.21
CA TRP A 44 -16.24 5.04 0.89
C TRP A 44 -15.82 6.41 0.35
N LEU A 45 -16.61 6.96 -0.58
CA LEU A 45 -16.42 8.33 -1.04
C LEU A 45 -16.78 9.32 0.07
N PRO A 46 -15.90 10.27 0.41
CA PRO A 46 -16.15 11.20 1.52
C PRO A 46 -17.41 12.03 1.35
N SER A 47 -17.73 12.46 0.13
CA SER A 47 -18.95 13.24 -0.16
C SER A 47 -20.26 12.48 0.04
N LEU A 48 -20.19 11.13 0.08
CA LEU A 48 -21.33 10.26 0.29
C LEU A 48 -21.32 9.59 1.67
N ILE A 49 -20.41 9.97 2.56
CA ILE A 49 -20.23 9.32 3.86
C ILE A 49 -21.47 9.44 4.77
N GLY A 50 -22.34 10.43 4.51
CA GLY A 50 -23.62 10.58 5.21
C GLY A 50 -24.49 9.33 5.15
N GLU A 51 -24.41 8.54 4.07
CA GLU A 51 -25.13 7.27 3.94
C GLU A 51 -24.65 6.18 4.90
N ARG A 52 -23.46 6.36 5.50
CA ARG A 52 -22.81 5.40 6.40
C ARG A 52 -22.77 5.88 7.85
N ILE A 53 -23.19 7.10 8.12
CA ILE A 53 -22.98 7.74 9.43
C ILE A 53 -23.67 6.99 10.57
N ASP A 54 -24.82 6.39 10.33
CA ASP A 54 -25.56 5.63 11.35
C ASP A 54 -24.83 4.32 11.70
N ASP A 55 -24.24 3.62 10.70
CA ASP A 55 -23.41 2.46 10.94
C ASP A 55 -22.12 2.84 11.69
N MET A 56 -21.49 3.95 11.33
CA MET A 56 -20.33 4.49 12.04
C MET A 56 -20.67 4.84 13.50
N ARG A 57 -21.84 5.46 13.76
CA ARG A 57 -22.32 5.77 15.10
C ARG A 57 -22.59 4.51 15.92
N ALA A 58 -23.17 3.48 15.29
CA ALA A 58 -23.38 2.19 15.95
C ALA A 58 -22.08 1.54 16.41
N LYS A 59 -20.94 1.86 15.76
CA LYS A 59 -19.60 1.43 16.12
C LYS A 59 -18.86 2.40 17.07
N GLY A 60 -19.51 3.50 17.47
CA GLY A 60 -19.00 4.43 18.45
C GLY A 60 -18.56 5.81 17.93
N PHE A 61 -18.65 6.09 16.62
CA PHE A 61 -18.33 7.42 16.07
C PHE A 61 -19.24 8.51 16.63
N ARG A 62 -18.66 9.67 17.00
CA ARG A 62 -19.37 10.73 17.73
C ARG A 62 -19.52 12.04 16.95
N LEU A 63 -18.88 12.16 15.80
CA LEU A 63 -18.91 13.36 14.96
C LEU A 63 -19.96 13.23 13.84
N THR A 64 -20.01 14.23 12.98
CA THR A 64 -20.97 14.31 11.87
C THR A 64 -20.32 13.97 10.52
N ALA A 65 -21.10 13.83 9.48
CA ALA A 65 -20.60 13.67 8.12
C ALA A 65 -19.88 14.93 7.64
N GLU A 66 -20.33 16.11 8.06
CA GLU A 66 -19.75 17.41 7.75
C GLU A 66 -18.35 17.57 8.38
N ASP A 67 -18.12 17.02 9.57
CA ASP A 67 -16.78 16.99 10.19
C ASP A 67 -15.78 16.18 9.34
N ILE A 68 -16.25 15.15 8.64
CA ILE A 68 -15.44 14.33 7.74
C ILE A 68 -15.22 15.07 6.41
N TYR A 69 -16.30 15.53 5.78
CA TYR A 69 -16.26 16.19 4.49
C TYR A 69 -17.23 17.35 4.41
N SER A 70 -16.71 18.56 4.23
CA SER A 70 -17.46 19.76 3.88
C SER A 70 -16.76 20.54 2.76
N VAL A 71 -17.54 21.21 1.92
CA VAL A 71 -17.00 22.15 0.93
C VAL A 71 -17.14 23.60 1.40
N ASN A 72 -18.01 23.85 2.39
CA ASN A 72 -18.31 25.17 2.91
C ASN A 72 -17.48 25.52 4.14
N GLU A 73 -17.09 24.52 4.93
CA GLU A 73 -16.35 24.69 6.17
C GLU A 73 -15.13 23.77 6.19
N ALA A 74 -14.18 24.08 7.08
CA ALA A 74 -13.00 23.25 7.29
C ALA A 74 -13.41 21.90 7.93
N SER A 75 -12.99 20.82 7.31
CA SER A 75 -13.29 19.45 7.74
C SER A 75 -12.04 18.59 7.75
N MET A 76 -12.13 17.34 8.18
CA MET A 76 -10.98 16.43 8.24
C MET A 76 -10.28 16.26 6.88
N LYS A 77 -11.01 16.38 5.74
CA LYS A 77 -10.39 16.32 4.41
C LYS A 77 -9.27 17.34 4.21
N ASP A 78 -9.34 18.49 4.90
CA ASP A 78 -8.37 19.57 4.75
C ASP A 78 -7.06 19.29 5.51
N ALA A 79 -7.06 18.30 6.39
CA ALA A 79 -5.88 17.84 7.12
C ALA A 79 -5.20 16.61 6.47
N VAL A 80 -5.77 16.04 5.39
CA VAL A 80 -5.23 14.86 4.71
C VAL A 80 -4.70 15.23 3.34
N VAL A 81 -3.50 14.76 3.01
CA VAL A 81 -2.86 15.04 1.73
C VAL A 81 -2.42 13.76 1.01
N LEU A 82 -2.49 13.80 -0.32
CA LEU A 82 -1.80 12.83 -1.17
C LEU A 82 -0.31 13.20 -1.18
N PHE A 83 0.52 12.30 -0.66
CA PHE A 83 1.97 12.48 -0.56
C PHE A 83 2.66 11.86 -1.76
N ASN A 84 3.28 12.71 -2.58
CA ASN A 84 4.09 12.33 -3.75
C ASN A 84 3.43 11.30 -4.70
N GLY A 85 2.09 11.30 -4.79
CA GLY A 85 1.32 10.47 -5.73
C GLY A 85 1.29 8.97 -5.44
N GLY A 86 1.69 8.53 -4.25
CA GLY A 86 1.72 7.10 -3.90
C GLY A 86 1.40 6.78 -2.44
N CYS A 87 1.43 7.77 -1.58
CA CYS A 87 1.15 7.65 -0.14
C CYS A 87 0.15 8.71 0.32
N THR A 88 -0.25 8.62 1.56
CA THR A 88 -1.04 9.62 2.27
C THR A 88 -0.17 10.28 3.34
N GLY A 89 -0.53 11.48 3.77
CA GLY A 89 0.03 12.14 4.94
C GLY A 89 -1.04 13.00 5.60
N GLU A 90 -0.81 13.39 6.86
CA GLU A 90 -1.72 14.22 7.62
C GLU A 90 -1.04 15.37 8.33
N LEU A 91 -1.74 16.48 8.38
CA LEU A 91 -1.34 17.67 9.13
C LEU A 91 -1.69 17.51 10.62
N ILE A 92 -0.69 17.72 11.48
CA ILE A 92 -0.77 17.51 12.93
C ILE A 92 -0.45 18.77 13.76
N SER A 93 -0.28 19.92 13.09
CA SER A 93 -0.05 21.19 13.75
C SER A 93 -0.64 22.36 12.96
N PRO A 94 -0.85 23.53 13.63
CA PRO A 94 -1.28 24.76 12.96
C PRO A 94 -0.19 25.39 12.08
N GLU A 95 1.02 24.85 12.07
CA GLU A 95 2.17 25.35 11.33
C GLU A 95 2.68 24.38 10.26
N GLY A 96 1.76 23.59 9.69
CA GLY A 96 2.02 22.76 8.53
C GLY A 96 2.90 21.54 8.79
N LEU A 97 3.09 21.12 10.07
CA LEU A 97 3.78 19.88 10.39
C LEU A 97 2.95 18.71 9.88
N LEU A 98 3.59 17.88 9.06
CA LEU A 98 3.00 16.75 8.35
C LEU A 98 3.66 15.45 8.82
N VAL A 99 2.87 14.43 9.11
CA VAL A 99 3.38 13.09 9.33
C VAL A 99 2.95 12.15 8.20
N THR A 100 3.83 11.23 7.84
CA THR A 100 3.59 10.12 6.93
C THR A 100 4.46 8.93 7.34
N ASN A 101 4.46 7.84 6.58
CA ASN A 101 5.34 6.72 6.91
C ASN A 101 6.81 6.99 6.60
N HIS A 102 7.71 6.27 7.28
CA HIS A 102 9.14 6.25 7.01
C HIS A 102 9.40 5.74 5.59
N HIS A 103 8.74 4.66 5.18
CA HIS A 103 8.90 4.12 3.83
C HIS A 103 8.37 5.08 2.74
N CYS A 104 7.38 5.93 3.02
CA CYS A 104 6.93 6.99 2.10
C CYS A 104 7.96 8.11 1.97
N GLY A 105 8.61 8.48 3.08
CA GLY A 105 9.68 9.47 3.15
C GLY A 105 11.06 8.94 2.76
N TYR A 106 11.20 7.62 2.55
CA TYR A 106 12.51 6.96 2.40
C TYR A 106 13.38 7.58 1.31
N GLY A 107 12.79 7.92 0.16
CA GLY A 107 13.51 8.55 -0.94
C GLY A 107 14.04 9.96 -0.61
N ALA A 108 13.32 10.73 0.20
CA ALA A 108 13.77 12.03 0.71
C ALA A 108 14.90 11.86 1.73
N ILE A 109 14.76 10.95 2.70
CA ILE A 109 15.78 10.65 3.71
C ILE A 109 17.07 10.17 3.03
N GLN A 110 16.96 9.23 2.08
CA GLN A 110 18.10 8.73 1.30
C GLN A 110 18.76 9.83 0.47
N GLY A 111 17.97 10.72 -0.12
CA GLY A 111 18.49 11.81 -0.95
C GLY A 111 19.40 12.78 -0.22
N HIS A 112 19.19 12.93 1.10
CA HIS A 112 20.00 13.75 1.99
C HIS A 112 21.10 12.97 2.72
N SER A 113 21.12 11.62 2.60
CA SER A 113 22.14 10.79 3.26
C SER A 113 23.44 10.79 2.47
N THR A 114 24.56 10.97 3.17
CA THR A 114 25.92 10.81 2.66
C THR A 114 26.69 9.84 3.57
N VAL A 115 27.93 9.53 3.24
CA VAL A 115 28.79 8.69 4.11
C VAL A 115 29.04 9.39 5.45
N GLU A 116 29.17 10.72 5.43
CA GLU A 116 29.41 11.57 6.62
C GLU A 116 28.12 11.84 7.42
N HIS A 117 26.98 11.81 6.74
CA HIS A 117 25.67 12.09 7.30
C HIS A 117 24.66 11.01 6.87
N ASP A 118 24.80 9.81 7.42
CA ASP A 118 23.92 8.69 7.12
C ASP A 118 22.60 8.79 7.90
N TYR A 119 21.66 9.58 7.36
CA TYR A 119 20.34 9.80 7.97
C TYR A 119 19.45 8.54 7.93
N LEU A 120 19.73 7.59 7.02
CA LEU A 120 19.02 6.31 7.02
C LEU A 120 19.40 5.48 8.24
N THR A 121 20.70 5.42 8.57
CA THR A 121 21.20 4.62 9.71
C THR A 121 21.01 5.31 11.04
N HIS A 122 21.20 6.64 11.11
CA HIS A 122 21.22 7.37 12.37
C HIS A 122 19.97 8.16 12.67
N GLY A 123 19.06 8.28 11.69
CA GLY A 123 17.92 9.18 11.73
C GLY A 123 18.33 10.65 11.49
N PHE A 124 17.32 11.49 11.33
CA PHE A 124 17.47 12.94 11.18
C PHE A 124 16.43 13.64 12.04
N TRP A 125 16.84 14.69 12.74
CA TRP A 125 15.95 15.56 13.51
C TRP A 125 16.46 16.99 13.41
N ALA A 126 15.73 17.84 12.69
CA ALA A 126 16.01 19.27 12.65
C ALA A 126 15.85 19.85 14.06
N ARG A 127 16.78 20.68 14.52
CA ARG A 127 16.72 21.32 15.83
C ARG A 127 15.85 22.56 15.82
N ASP A 128 15.73 23.17 14.65
CA ASP A 128 14.85 24.28 14.38
C ASP A 128 14.50 24.33 12.88
N ARG A 129 13.67 25.30 12.49
CA ARG A 129 13.20 25.44 11.11
C ARG A 129 14.29 25.72 10.07
N SER A 130 15.44 26.26 10.48
CA SER A 130 16.53 26.54 9.56
C SER A 130 17.28 25.26 9.12
N GLU A 131 17.15 24.19 9.91
CA GLU A 131 17.73 22.87 9.62
C GLU A 131 16.77 21.96 8.84
N GLU A 132 15.51 22.36 8.63
CA GLU A 132 14.55 21.56 7.84
C GLU A 132 15.00 21.49 6.38
N LEU A 133 15.13 20.26 5.84
CA LEU A 133 15.79 19.98 4.57
C LEU A 133 14.79 20.04 3.40
N PRO A 134 14.97 20.92 2.41
CA PRO A 134 14.09 21.01 1.25
C PRO A 134 14.26 19.80 0.34
N ASN A 135 13.15 19.30 -0.23
CA ASN A 135 13.16 18.15 -1.11
C ASN A 135 12.74 18.56 -2.52
N GLU A 136 13.68 18.57 -3.44
CA GLU A 136 13.38 18.89 -4.84
C GLU A 136 12.46 17.83 -5.47
N GLY A 137 11.40 18.30 -6.12
CA GLY A 137 10.43 17.46 -6.80
C GLY A 137 9.43 16.72 -5.87
N LEU A 138 9.55 16.87 -4.55
CA LEU A 138 8.56 16.38 -3.61
C LEU A 138 7.36 17.34 -3.53
N TRP A 139 6.17 16.79 -3.63
CA TRP A 139 4.94 17.58 -3.56
C TRP A 139 3.87 16.86 -2.75
N VAL A 140 2.91 17.64 -2.25
CA VAL A 140 1.68 17.13 -1.65
C VAL A 140 0.46 17.78 -2.28
N ARG A 141 -0.68 17.05 -2.31
CA ARG A 141 -1.96 17.56 -2.78
C ARG A 141 -3.03 17.44 -1.72
N ARG A 142 -3.70 18.52 -1.42
CA ARG A 142 -4.89 18.57 -0.56
C ARG A 142 -6.15 18.61 -1.43
N LEU A 143 -7.15 17.81 -1.10
CA LEU A 143 -8.44 17.87 -1.77
C LEU A 143 -9.20 19.13 -1.34
N VAL A 144 -9.52 19.99 -2.30
CA VAL A 144 -10.38 21.17 -2.10
C VAL A 144 -11.86 20.74 -2.12
N ARG A 145 -12.28 20.07 -3.20
CA ARG A 145 -13.63 19.52 -3.34
C ARG A 145 -13.64 18.37 -4.33
N MET A 146 -14.70 17.57 -4.24
CA MET A 146 -15.10 16.61 -5.25
C MET A 146 -16.57 16.84 -5.63
N GLU A 147 -16.93 16.55 -6.87
CA GLU A 147 -18.23 16.84 -7.45
C GLU A 147 -18.61 15.78 -8.47
N GLU A 148 -19.82 15.25 -8.42
CA GLU A 148 -20.30 14.34 -9.45
C GLU A 148 -20.60 15.11 -10.74
N VAL A 149 -20.01 14.69 -11.85
CA VAL A 149 -20.11 15.34 -13.17
C VAL A 149 -20.68 14.40 -14.25
N THR A 150 -21.29 13.30 -13.84
CA THR A 150 -21.85 12.28 -14.73
C THR A 150 -22.84 12.88 -15.73
N ASP A 151 -23.79 13.71 -15.23
CA ASP A 151 -24.82 14.32 -16.07
C ASP A 151 -24.26 15.40 -17.02
N ARG A 152 -23.25 16.17 -16.60
CA ARG A 152 -22.57 17.16 -17.45
C ARG A 152 -21.90 16.48 -18.64
N LEU A 153 -21.19 15.38 -18.40
CA LEU A 153 -20.56 14.59 -19.45
C LEU A 153 -21.57 13.92 -20.38
N ALA A 154 -22.68 13.41 -19.80
CA ALA A 154 -23.78 12.84 -20.59
C ALA A 154 -24.50 13.88 -21.45
N ALA A 155 -24.55 15.12 -21.01
CA ALA A 155 -25.09 16.27 -21.77
C ALA A 155 -24.15 16.76 -22.89
N GLY A 156 -22.93 16.16 -23.01
CA GLY A 156 -21.98 16.43 -24.09
C GLY A 156 -20.88 17.45 -23.72
N GLU A 157 -20.76 17.86 -22.47
CA GLU A 157 -19.59 18.63 -22.04
C GLU A 157 -18.35 17.72 -22.07
N THR A 158 -17.19 18.27 -22.46
CA THR A 158 -15.95 17.50 -22.47
C THR A 158 -15.27 17.51 -21.10
N ALA A 159 -14.56 16.43 -20.79
CA ALA A 159 -13.78 16.33 -19.53
C ALA A 159 -12.75 17.47 -19.41
N GLU A 160 -12.12 17.82 -20.53
CA GLU A 160 -11.14 18.91 -20.60
C GLU A 160 -11.76 20.25 -20.21
N LYS A 161 -12.95 20.58 -20.75
CA LYS A 161 -13.67 21.84 -20.44
C LYS A 161 -14.03 21.90 -18.95
N ILE A 162 -14.59 20.83 -18.39
CA ILE A 162 -14.97 20.75 -16.98
C ILE A 162 -13.73 20.95 -16.08
N CYS A 163 -12.63 20.26 -16.40
CA CYS A 163 -11.36 20.39 -15.67
C CYS A 163 -10.77 21.79 -15.78
N GLU A 164 -10.79 22.41 -16.96
CA GLU A 164 -10.25 23.75 -17.20
C GLU A 164 -11.04 24.82 -16.43
N GLU A 165 -12.37 24.76 -16.43
CA GLU A 165 -13.23 25.62 -15.63
C GLU A 165 -12.89 25.51 -14.14
N ALA A 166 -12.75 24.29 -13.63
CA ALA A 166 -12.47 24.02 -12.20
C ALA A 166 -11.02 24.35 -11.79
N ALA A 167 -10.10 24.42 -12.74
CA ALA A 167 -8.69 24.73 -12.48
C ALA A 167 -8.43 26.20 -12.14
N GLU A 168 -9.40 27.09 -12.29
CA GLU A 168 -9.31 28.54 -11.96
C GLU A 168 -8.00 29.16 -12.47
N LYS A 169 -7.78 29.12 -13.78
CA LYS A 169 -6.57 29.64 -14.44
C LYS A 169 -5.27 28.95 -13.97
N GLY A 170 -5.36 27.68 -13.61
CA GLY A 170 -4.20 26.86 -13.19
C GLY A 170 -3.86 26.94 -11.70
N ARG A 171 -4.71 27.61 -10.90
CA ARG A 171 -4.59 27.61 -9.43
C ARG A 171 -4.70 26.21 -8.85
N TYR A 172 -5.63 25.42 -9.36
CA TYR A 172 -5.88 24.06 -8.90
C TYR A 172 -5.43 23.02 -9.92
N ARG A 173 -5.12 21.82 -9.41
CA ARG A 173 -4.99 20.60 -10.20
C ARG A 173 -6.33 19.89 -10.22
N THR A 174 -6.77 19.49 -11.40
CA THR A 174 -8.09 18.87 -11.60
C THR A 174 -7.95 17.53 -12.29
N ALA A 175 -8.82 16.59 -11.95
CA ALA A 175 -8.95 15.29 -12.61
C ALA A 175 -10.40 14.84 -12.56
N ILE A 176 -10.87 14.16 -13.60
CA ILE A 176 -12.14 13.42 -13.57
C ILE A 176 -11.82 11.96 -13.44
N GLU A 177 -12.34 11.34 -12.38
CA GLU A 177 -12.13 9.94 -12.05
C GLU A 177 -13.42 9.13 -12.16
N GLN A 178 -13.30 7.94 -12.71
CA GLN A 178 -14.43 7.03 -12.88
C GLN A 178 -14.66 6.22 -11.61
N MET A 179 -15.95 6.16 -11.20
CA MET A 179 -16.41 5.32 -10.12
C MET A 179 -17.36 4.25 -10.68
N TYR A 180 -17.36 3.07 -10.03
CA TYR A 180 -18.22 1.95 -10.47
C TYR A 180 -18.07 1.64 -11.97
N TYR A 181 -16.81 1.57 -12.43
CA TYR A 181 -16.46 1.30 -13.84
C TYR A 181 -17.11 2.28 -14.84
N GLY A 182 -17.14 3.57 -14.48
CA GLY A 182 -17.67 4.64 -15.33
C GLY A 182 -19.19 4.83 -15.28
N ASN A 183 -19.89 4.16 -14.35
CA ASN A 183 -21.33 4.46 -14.10
C ASN A 183 -21.53 5.80 -13.41
N GLN A 184 -20.52 6.27 -12.66
CA GLN A 184 -20.45 7.62 -12.09
C GLN A 184 -19.08 8.20 -12.39
N GLN A 185 -19.03 9.53 -12.55
CA GLN A 185 -17.79 10.26 -12.79
C GLN A 185 -17.72 11.46 -11.87
N PHE A 186 -16.58 11.60 -11.19
CA PHE A 186 -16.36 12.67 -10.23
C PHE A 186 -15.19 13.54 -10.64
N LEU A 187 -15.39 14.84 -10.60
CA LEU A 187 -14.34 15.85 -10.67
C LEU A 187 -13.69 15.95 -9.29
N PHE A 188 -12.38 15.88 -9.25
CA PHE A 188 -11.54 16.17 -8.09
C PHE A 188 -10.75 17.42 -8.32
N VAL A 189 -10.78 18.34 -7.36
CA VAL A 189 -10.06 19.62 -7.41
C VAL A 189 -9.06 19.62 -6.26
N TYR A 190 -7.78 19.75 -6.58
CA TYR A 190 -6.67 19.69 -5.62
C TYR A 190 -5.88 20.99 -5.59
N GLU A 191 -5.42 21.37 -4.41
CA GLU A 191 -4.36 22.35 -4.21
C GLU A 191 -3.04 21.60 -4.01
N GLN A 192 -1.97 22.00 -4.74
CA GLN A 192 -0.67 21.34 -4.71
C GLN A 192 0.39 22.25 -4.11
N PHE A 193 1.14 21.73 -3.14
CA PHE A 193 2.28 22.38 -2.51
C PHE A 193 3.56 21.68 -2.95
N ASP A 194 4.54 22.47 -3.42
CA ASP A 194 5.81 21.99 -3.97
C ASP A 194 7.01 22.32 -3.06
N ASP A 195 6.85 23.04 -1.95
CA ASP A 195 7.86 23.22 -0.91
C ASP A 195 7.52 22.37 0.31
N VAL A 196 8.05 21.15 0.34
CA VAL A 196 7.87 20.16 1.40
C VAL A 196 9.23 19.77 1.94
N ARG A 197 9.50 20.08 3.22
CA ARG A 197 10.81 19.89 3.84
C ARG A 197 10.79 18.73 4.84
N LEU A 198 11.89 17.97 4.89
CA LEU A 198 12.10 16.93 5.89
C LEU A 198 12.42 17.59 7.23
N VAL A 199 11.65 17.23 8.26
CA VAL A 199 11.76 17.74 9.65
C VAL A 199 12.38 16.71 10.56
N GLY A 200 11.98 15.43 10.40
CA GLY A 200 12.49 14.37 11.23
C GLY A 200 12.16 12.99 10.68
N ALA A 201 13.06 12.06 10.93
CA ALA A 201 12.86 10.65 10.66
C ALA A 201 13.66 9.82 11.67
N PRO A 202 13.06 8.78 12.26
CA PRO A 202 13.81 7.85 13.07
C PRO A 202 14.85 7.09 12.23
N PRO A 203 15.89 6.52 12.83
CA PRO A 203 16.78 5.60 12.14
C PRO A 203 16.00 4.41 11.56
N SER A 204 16.50 3.84 10.46
CA SER A 204 15.85 2.69 9.81
C SER A 204 15.67 1.50 10.74
N SER A 205 16.53 1.34 11.74
CA SER A 205 16.39 0.36 12.83
C SER A 205 15.17 0.58 13.75
N ILE A 206 14.45 1.69 13.59
CA ILE A 206 13.11 1.95 14.16
C ILE A 206 12.09 2.01 13.03
N GLY A 207 12.32 2.88 12.03
CA GLY A 207 11.39 3.16 10.93
C GLY A 207 11.16 1.99 9.98
N LYS A 208 12.09 1.03 9.93
CA LYS A 208 12.04 -0.20 9.15
C LYS A 208 12.42 -1.44 9.99
N PHE A 209 12.22 -1.41 11.31
CA PHE A 209 12.53 -2.54 12.18
C PHE A 209 11.83 -3.82 11.73
N GLY A 210 12.59 -4.91 11.66
CA GLY A 210 12.16 -6.20 11.14
C GLY A 210 12.30 -6.34 9.61
N GLY A 211 12.73 -5.28 8.93
CA GLY A 211 13.06 -5.28 7.50
C GLY A 211 12.03 -5.96 6.60
N ASP A 212 12.51 -6.72 5.62
CA ASP A 212 11.63 -7.49 4.73
C ASP A 212 11.08 -8.76 5.40
N THR A 213 11.72 -9.24 6.49
CA THR A 213 11.27 -10.41 7.26
C THR A 213 9.90 -10.17 7.90
N ASP A 214 9.74 -9.02 8.57
CA ASP A 214 8.48 -8.66 9.24
C ASP A 214 7.49 -7.92 8.32
N ASN A 215 7.88 -7.56 7.11
CA ASN A 215 7.00 -6.87 6.16
C ASN A 215 5.73 -7.69 5.89
N TRP A 216 4.55 -7.08 6.00
CA TRP A 216 3.21 -7.70 5.96
C TRP A 216 2.92 -8.68 7.11
N MET A 217 3.83 -8.90 8.04
CA MET A 217 3.64 -9.90 9.10
C MET A 217 3.06 -9.26 10.37
N TRP A 218 2.42 -10.11 11.18
CA TRP A 218 2.03 -9.81 12.53
C TRP A 218 2.48 -10.94 13.46
N PRO A 219 3.02 -10.65 14.66
CA PRO A 219 3.11 -9.35 15.34
C PRO A 219 4.18 -8.43 14.75
N ARG A 220 3.80 -7.15 14.50
CA ARG A 220 4.62 -6.11 13.91
C ARG A 220 5.12 -5.11 14.96
N HIS A 221 6.37 -4.65 14.82
CA HIS A 221 7.01 -3.78 15.81
C HIS A 221 7.75 -2.59 15.16
N THR A 222 7.30 -2.16 14.02
CA THR A 222 7.95 -1.12 13.22
C THR A 222 7.41 0.26 13.55
N GLY A 223 8.28 1.22 13.85
CA GLY A 223 7.93 2.64 14.00
C GLY A 223 7.94 3.38 12.66
N ASP A 224 7.08 2.96 11.73
CA ASP A 224 7.08 3.43 10.35
C ASP A 224 6.46 4.82 10.22
N PHE A 225 7.23 5.87 10.56
CA PHE A 225 6.82 7.26 10.40
C PHE A 225 7.98 8.17 10.01
N SER A 226 7.66 9.30 9.40
CA SER A 226 8.57 10.42 9.14
C SER A 226 7.80 11.74 9.15
N LEU A 227 8.49 12.81 9.52
CA LEU A 227 7.94 14.14 9.67
C LEU A 227 8.44 15.06 8.57
N PHE A 228 7.51 15.79 7.98
CA PHE A 228 7.77 16.84 6.99
C PHE A 228 7.06 18.10 7.41
N ARG A 229 7.34 19.21 6.73
CA ARG A 229 6.58 20.45 6.86
C ARG A 229 6.26 21.00 5.49
N ILE A 230 5.02 21.42 5.32
CA ILE A 230 4.58 22.17 4.14
C ILE A 230 4.92 23.63 4.35
N TYR A 231 5.51 24.25 3.33
CA TYR A 231 5.78 25.68 3.25
C TYR A 231 4.94 26.35 2.17
N ALA A 232 4.58 27.60 2.39
CA ALA A 232 3.76 28.42 1.52
C ALA A 232 4.36 29.83 1.40
N ASP A 233 3.85 30.66 0.48
CA ASP A 233 4.17 32.07 0.46
C ASP A 233 3.61 32.82 1.69
N ARG A 234 3.94 34.09 1.84
CA ARG A 234 3.51 34.91 2.99
C ARG A 234 1.98 35.07 3.06
N GLU A 235 1.29 34.95 1.93
CA GLU A 235 -0.17 34.97 1.80
C GLU A 235 -0.80 33.57 2.01
N ASN A 236 -0.01 32.58 2.46
CA ASN A 236 -0.42 31.19 2.71
C ASN A 236 -0.86 30.43 1.47
N ARG A 237 -0.34 30.81 0.27
CA ARG A 237 -0.64 30.13 -1.01
C ARG A 237 0.49 29.17 -1.38
N PRO A 238 0.19 28.09 -2.11
CA PRO A 238 1.21 27.21 -2.65
C PRO A 238 2.29 27.95 -3.43
N ALA A 239 3.55 27.61 -3.15
CA ALA A 239 4.70 28.19 -3.81
C ALA A 239 5.76 27.13 -4.11
N LYS A 240 6.63 27.38 -5.10
CA LYS A 240 7.86 26.63 -5.27
C LYS A 240 8.82 26.93 -4.12
N PHE A 241 9.80 26.05 -3.91
CA PHE A 241 10.81 26.28 -2.89
C PHE A 241 11.41 27.69 -2.95
N SER A 242 11.40 28.36 -1.81
CA SER A 242 12.07 29.65 -1.57
C SER A 242 12.47 29.73 -0.10
N ARG A 243 13.61 30.39 0.18
CA ARG A 243 14.02 30.70 1.56
C ARG A 243 13.08 31.69 2.26
N GLU A 244 12.27 32.43 1.49
CA GLU A 244 11.28 33.38 1.99
C GLU A 244 9.94 32.76 2.35
N ASN A 245 9.73 31.49 1.97
CA ASN A 245 8.51 30.78 2.30
C ASN A 245 8.41 30.56 3.81
N VAL A 246 7.17 30.57 4.30
CA VAL A 246 6.83 30.38 5.71
C VAL A 246 6.05 29.07 5.89
N PRO A 247 6.01 28.49 7.09
CA PRO A 247 5.17 27.34 7.35
C PRO A 247 3.73 27.57 6.93
N TYR A 248 3.17 26.60 6.22
CA TYR A 248 1.76 26.60 5.82
C TYR A 248 0.85 26.57 7.05
N ARG A 249 -0.19 27.39 7.04
CA ARG A 249 -1.21 27.46 8.09
C ARG A 249 -2.49 26.79 7.61
N PRO A 250 -2.69 25.50 7.92
CA PRO A 250 -3.86 24.75 7.49
C PRO A 250 -5.14 25.22 8.20
N ALA A 251 -6.27 25.19 7.50
CA ALA A 251 -7.57 25.45 8.10
C ALA A 251 -8.00 24.36 9.08
N ARG A 252 -7.45 23.14 8.92
CA ARG A 252 -7.68 21.98 9.80
C ARG A 252 -6.40 21.15 9.94
N TYR A 253 -6.15 20.64 11.12
CA TYR A 253 -5.14 19.64 11.45
C TYR A 253 -5.73 18.66 12.47
N PHE A 254 -5.13 17.50 12.65
CA PHE A 254 -5.59 16.52 13.62
C PHE A 254 -5.02 16.80 15.01
N PRO A 255 -5.85 16.94 16.03
CA PRO A 255 -5.39 16.85 17.42
C PRO A 255 -4.88 15.41 17.66
N VAL A 256 -3.82 15.30 18.46
CA VAL A 256 -3.13 14.03 18.72
C VAL A 256 -3.55 13.47 20.08
N SER A 257 -4.11 12.26 20.09
CA SER A 257 -4.57 11.62 21.32
C SER A 257 -3.42 10.98 22.09
N THR A 258 -3.27 11.34 23.36
CA THR A 258 -2.32 10.68 24.28
C THR A 258 -2.96 9.55 25.08
N LYS A 259 -4.29 9.40 25.02
CA LYS A 259 -5.07 8.41 25.77
C LYS A 259 -4.89 6.98 25.28
N GLY A 260 -4.50 6.85 23.99
CA GLY A 260 -4.33 5.56 23.32
C GLY A 260 -5.64 4.89 22.94
N ILE A 261 -5.55 3.64 22.54
CA ILE A 261 -6.68 2.85 22.07
C ILE A 261 -6.71 1.47 22.72
N ARG A 262 -7.88 0.84 22.70
CA ARG A 262 -8.13 -0.51 23.24
C ARG A 262 -8.88 -1.35 22.22
N GLU A 263 -8.87 -2.66 22.39
CA GLU A 263 -9.69 -3.58 21.59
C GLU A 263 -11.18 -3.19 21.71
N GLY A 264 -11.85 -3.07 20.56
CA GLY A 264 -13.23 -2.63 20.43
C GLY A 264 -13.41 -1.12 20.18
N ASP A 265 -12.39 -0.29 20.38
CA ASP A 265 -12.48 1.14 20.09
C ASP A 265 -12.69 1.38 18.58
N PHE A 266 -13.52 2.39 18.26
CA PHE A 266 -13.74 2.83 16.88
C PHE A 266 -12.46 3.38 16.26
N THR A 267 -12.26 3.05 14.98
CA THR A 267 -11.19 3.60 14.14
C THR A 267 -11.72 4.03 12.78
N MET A 268 -11.20 5.15 12.27
CA MET A 268 -11.44 5.58 10.90
C MET A 268 -10.10 5.91 10.23
N ILE A 269 -9.91 5.40 9.03
CA ILE A 269 -8.76 5.72 8.16
C ILE A 269 -9.25 6.63 7.05
N TYR A 270 -8.54 7.73 6.84
CA TYR A 270 -8.85 8.71 5.84
C TYR A 270 -7.65 8.93 4.91
N GLY A 271 -7.69 8.41 3.68
CA GLY A 271 -6.51 8.42 2.83
C GLY A 271 -6.79 8.09 1.36
N PHE A 272 -5.71 7.87 0.61
CA PHE A 272 -5.73 7.69 -0.83
C PHE A 272 -5.40 6.24 -1.22
N PRO A 273 -6.33 5.27 -1.05
CA PRO A 273 -6.11 3.89 -1.47
C PRO A 273 -5.91 3.80 -2.98
N GLY A 274 -4.90 3.04 -3.41
CA GLY A 274 -4.41 3.07 -4.77
C GLY A 274 -5.21 2.27 -5.77
N ASN A 275 -5.48 0.97 -5.49
CA ASN A 275 -6.16 0.11 -6.45
C ASN A 275 -6.74 -1.14 -5.81
N THR A 276 -8.02 -1.40 -6.08
CA THR A 276 -8.72 -2.67 -5.81
C THR A 276 -9.49 -3.13 -7.04
N GLN A 277 -9.96 -4.37 -7.02
CA GLN A 277 -10.76 -4.99 -8.08
C GLN A 277 -11.78 -5.95 -7.47
N GLN A 278 -12.69 -5.43 -6.63
CA GLN A 278 -13.65 -6.25 -5.89
C GLN A 278 -14.68 -6.94 -6.78
N TYR A 279 -15.03 -6.32 -7.91
CA TYR A 279 -16.14 -6.73 -8.75
C TYR A 279 -15.73 -7.49 -10.01
N VAL A 280 -14.45 -7.87 -10.12
CA VAL A 280 -13.99 -8.66 -11.25
C VAL A 280 -14.54 -10.09 -11.22
N THR A 281 -14.66 -10.68 -12.42
CA THR A 281 -15.18 -12.04 -12.60
C THR A 281 -14.22 -13.14 -12.16
N ALA A 282 -14.71 -14.35 -12.06
CA ALA A 282 -13.92 -15.55 -11.77
C ALA A 282 -12.76 -15.75 -12.75
N ASP A 283 -12.94 -15.39 -14.03
CA ASP A 283 -11.89 -15.49 -15.05
C ASP A 283 -10.70 -14.58 -14.74
N ALA A 284 -10.95 -13.36 -14.23
CA ALA A 284 -9.88 -12.45 -13.80
C ALA A 284 -9.10 -13.01 -12.59
N VAL A 285 -9.81 -13.52 -11.59
CA VAL A 285 -9.16 -14.12 -10.41
C VAL A 285 -8.41 -15.40 -10.77
N ALA A 286 -8.96 -16.24 -11.63
CA ALA A 286 -8.28 -17.43 -12.13
C ALA A 286 -6.98 -17.07 -12.87
N TYR A 287 -6.97 -16.01 -13.68
CA TYR A 287 -5.76 -15.50 -14.31
C TYR A 287 -4.67 -15.12 -13.28
N VAL A 288 -5.04 -14.40 -12.23
CA VAL A 288 -4.10 -14.02 -11.16
C VAL A 288 -3.54 -15.26 -10.47
N VAL A 289 -4.41 -16.17 -10.03
CA VAL A 289 -4.06 -17.34 -9.22
C VAL A 289 -3.27 -18.39 -10.01
N GLU A 290 -3.62 -18.61 -11.27
CA GLU A 290 -3.08 -19.74 -12.08
C GLU A 290 -1.90 -19.32 -12.95
N ARG A 291 -1.76 -18.04 -13.29
CA ARG A 291 -0.76 -17.60 -14.29
C ARG A 291 0.10 -16.42 -13.83
N SER A 292 -0.52 -15.31 -13.45
CA SER A 292 0.19 -14.05 -13.23
C SER A 292 1.07 -14.10 -11.97
N ASP A 293 0.49 -14.37 -10.79
CA ASP A 293 1.23 -14.38 -9.55
C ASP A 293 2.30 -15.49 -9.46
N PRO A 294 2.02 -16.74 -9.86
CA PRO A 294 3.06 -17.78 -9.83
C PRO A 294 4.31 -17.42 -10.64
N MET A 295 4.13 -16.88 -11.85
CA MET A 295 5.23 -16.44 -12.71
C MET A 295 6.01 -15.29 -12.08
N LYS A 296 5.32 -14.24 -11.59
CA LYS A 296 5.94 -13.08 -10.96
C LYS A 296 6.71 -13.45 -9.69
N ILE A 297 6.14 -14.31 -8.86
CA ILE A 297 6.76 -14.80 -7.62
C ILE A 297 8.06 -15.54 -7.94
N ASP A 298 8.06 -16.46 -8.90
CA ASP A 298 9.27 -17.22 -9.26
C ASP A 298 10.37 -16.31 -9.82
N LEU A 299 10.06 -15.44 -10.79
CA LEU A 299 11.05 -14.54 -11.39
C LEU A 299 11.67 -13.60 -10.35
N ARG A 300 10.86 -13.05 -9.45
CA ARG A 300 11.39 -12.21 -8.37
C ARG A 300 12.16 -12.98 -7.32
N THR A 301 11.79 -14.24 -7.02
CA THR A 301 12.57 -15.12 -6.13
C THR A 301 14.00 -15.30 -6.66
N ARG A 302 14.15 -15.60 -7.96
CA ARG A 302 15.47 -15.73 -8.59
C ARG A 302 16.27 -14.43 -8.52
N ARG A 303 15.63 -13.32 -8.84
CA ARG A 303 16.26 -11.98 -8.84
C ARG A 303 16.69 -11.57 -7.44
N LEU A 304 15.82 -11.73 -6.44
CA LEU A 304 16.11 -11.43 -5.03
C LEU A 304 17.24 -12.29 -4.50
N GLY A 305 17.29 -13.59 -4.80
CA GLY A 305 18.39 -14.48 -4.36
C GLY A 305 19.77 -13.98 -4.81
N ILE A 306 19.88 -13.44 -6.04
CA ILE A 306 21.14 -12.88 -6.55
C ILE A 306 21.50 -11.57 -5.83
N ILE A 307 20.50 -10.67 -5.67
CA ILE A 307 20.73 -9.36 -5.06
C ILE A 307 21.05 -9.50 -3.58
N SER A 308 20.30 -10.33 -2.83
CA SER A 308 20.54 -10.59 -1.40
C SER A 308 21.94 -11.13 -1.14
N ALA A 309 22.38 -12.14 -1.91
CA ALA A 309 23.73 -12.68 -1.77
C ALA A 309 24.81 -11.63 -2.04
N ALA A 310 24.59 -10.69 -2.97
CA ALA A 310 25.52 -9.60 -3.23
C ALA A 310 25.53 -8.55 -2.09
N GLN A 311 24.38 -8.27 -1.50
CA GLN A 311 24.24 -7.35 -0.36
C GLN A 311 24.88 -7.91 0.92
N GLU A 312 24.77 -9.22 1.15
CA GLU A 312 25.41 -9.91 2.26
C GLU A 312 26.94 -9.88 2.17
N ALA A 313 27.47 -9.96 0.95
CA ALA A 313 28.92 -9.99 0.70
C ALA A 313 29.59 -8.62 0.80
N ASP A 314 28.89 -7.51 0.59
CA ASP A 314 29.47 -6.17 0.52
C ASP A 314 28.53 -5.07 1.03
N ALA A 315 29.01 -4.31 2.03
CA ALA A 315 28.26 -3.23 2.65
C ALA A 315 27.92 -2.07 1.70
N ALA A 316 28.80 -1.73 0.76
CA ALA A 316 28.54 -0.67 -0.22
C ALA A 316 27.43 -1.10 -1.20
N THR A 317 27.45 -2.36 -1.61
CA THR A 317 26.38 -2.96 -2.43
C THR A 317 25.05 -3.01 -1.68
N ARG A 318 25.09 -3.31 -0.38
CA ARG A 318 23.88 -3.28 0.46
C ARG A 318 23.21 -1.90 0.42
N ILE A 319 23.97 -0.83 0.58
CA ILE A 319 23.45 0.55 0.52
C ILE A 319 22.90 0.85 -0.88
N ARG A 320 23.66 0.57 -1.94
CA ARG A 320 23.27 0.84 -3.33
C ARG A 320 21.98 0.12 -3.76
N TYR A 321 21.81 -1.13 -3.31
CA TYR A 321 20.67 -1.96 -3.71
C TYR A 321 19.51 -1.94 -2.73
N ALA A 322 19.60 -1.25 -1.59
CA ALA A 322 18.58 -1.27 -0.53
C ALA A 322 17.17 -0.91 -1.05
N ALA A 323 17.02 0.21 -1.75
CA ALA A 323 15.73 0.64 -2.28
C ALA A 323 15.20 -0.29 -3.39
N LYS A 324 16.08 -0.79 -4.26
CA LYS A 324 15.71 -1.73 -5.32
C LYS A 324 15.24 -3.06 -4.74
N HIS A 325 16.02 -3.62 -3.80
CA HIS A 325 15.68 -4.86 -3.10
C HIS A 325 14.32 -4.73 -2.39
N ALA A 326 14.13 -3.68 -1.59
CA ALA A 326 12.88 -3.44 -0.87
C ALA A 326 11.67 -3.34 -1.81
N SER A 327 11.80 -2.65 -2.96
CA SER A 327 10.73 -2.54 -3.95
C SER A 327 10.37 -3.89 -4.59
N ILE A 328 11.37 -4.72 -4.91
CA ILE A 328 11.17 -6.05 -5.50
C ILE A 328 10.53 -6.98 -4.47
N ALA A 329 11.07 -7.02 -3.24
CA ALA A 329 10.65 -7.89 -2.15
C ALA A 329 9.23 -7.57 -1.66
N ASN A 330 8.88 -6.29 -1.57
CA ASN A 330 7.55 -5.86 -1.13
C ASN A 330 6.43 -6.44 -2.01
N ALA A 331 6.52 -6.29 -3.32
CA ALA A 331 5.53 -6.83 -4.24
C ALA A 331 5.60 -8.37 -4.33
N TRP A 332 6.79 -8.96 -4.28
CA TRP A 332 6.99 -10.40 -4.25
C TRP A 332 6.27 -11.05 -3.06
N LYS A 333 6.43 -10.49 -1.87
CA LYS A 333 5.79 -11.01 -0.64
C LYS A 333 4.28 -10.73 -0.62
N LYS A 334 3.84 -9.59 -1.16
CA LYS A 334 2.42 -9.26 -1.37
C LYS A 334 1.73 -10.31 -2.22
N TRP A 335 2.28 -10.66 -3.39
CA TRP A 335 1.68 -11.66 -4.29
C TRP A 335 1.63 -13.07 -3.69
N GLN A 336 2.64 -13.46 -2.89
CA GLN A 336 2.58 -14.72 -2.16
C GLN A 336 1.40 -14.77 -1.19
N GLY A 337 1.19 -13.71 -0.42
CA GLY A 337 0.06 -13.62 0.50
C GLY A 337 -1.29 -13.55 -0.22
N GLU A 338 -1.36 -12.81 -1.35
CA GLU A 338 -2.53 -12.72 -2.21
C GLU A 338 -2.91 -14.10 -2.78
N LEU A 339 -1.95 -14.79 -3.39
CA LEU A 339 -2.14 -16.14 -3.93
C LEU A 339 -2.63 -17.11 -2.87
N LEU A 340 -1.96 -17.15 -1.71
CA LEU A 340 -2.34 -17.99 -0.58
C LEU A 340 -3.76 -17.68 -0.07
N GLY A 341 -4.09 -16.39 0.06
CA GLY A 341 -5.41 -15.94 0.53
C GLY A 341 -6.53 -16.33 -0.44
N LEU A 342 -6.35 -16.04 -1.72
CA LEU A 342 -7.33 -16.36 -2.78
C LEU A 342 -7.57 -17.88 -2.90
N GLN A 343 -6.50 -18.68 -2.81
CA GLN A 343 -6.59 -20.15 -2.84
C GLN A 343 -7.31 -20.69 -1.58
N ARG A 344 -6.96 -20.20 -0.39
CA ARG A 344 -7.56 -20.63 0.88
C ARG A 344 -9.06 -20.32 0.94
N LEU A 345 -9.48 -19.17 0.44
CA LEU A 345 -10.89 -18.80 0.36
C LEU A 345 -11.65 -19.55 -0.74
N GLY A 346 -10.95 -20.16 -1.69
CA GLY A 346 -11.59 -20.72 -2.88
C GLY A 346 -12.27 -19.64 -3.71
N THR A 347 -11.66 -18.46 -3.83
CA THR A 347 -12.26 -17.23 -4.40
C THR A 347 -12.80 -17.46 -5.82
N VAL A 348 -12.09 -18.22 -6.66
CA VAL A 348 -12.56 -18.54 -8.02
C VAL A 348 -13.89 -19.28 -7.97
N ALA A 349 -14.05 -20.26 -7.06
CA ALA A 349 -15.28 -21.01 -6.91
C ALA A 349 -16.42 -20.14 -6.35
N GLN A 350 -16.12 -19.27 -5.39
CA GLN A 350 -17.11 -18.32 -4.84
C GLN A 350 -17.63 -17.36 -5.90
N LYS A 351 -16.73 -16.76 -6.70
CA LYS A 351 -17.12 -15.87 -7.80
C LYS A 351 -17.92 -16.61 -8.87
N LYS A 352 -17.54 -17.85 -9.26
CA LYS A 352 -18.35 -18.68 -10.17
C LYS A 352 -19.76 -18.95 -9.63
N ALA A 353 -19.90 -19.22 -8.34
CA ALA A 353 -21.22 -19.41 -7.72
C ALA A 353 -22.07 -18.12 -7.76
N TYR A 354 -21.46 -16.97 -7.47
CA TYR A 354 -22.11 -15.65 -7.55
C TYR A 354 -22.51 -15.31 -9.00
N GLU A 355 -21.64 -15.55 -9.98
CA GLU A 355 -21.92 -15.39 -11.41
C GLU A 355 -23.04 -16.29 -11.87
N ALA A 356 -23.12 -17.54 -11.37
CA ALA A 356 -24.23 -18.45 -11.70
C ALA A 356 -25.57 -17.96 -11.14
N ALA A 357 -25.57 -17.34 -9.96
CA ALA A 357 -26.77 -16.70 -9.39
C ALA A 357 -27.18 -15.47 -10.22
N PHE A 358 -26.22 -14.62 -10.57
CA PHE A 358 -26.42 -13.48 -11.46
C PHE A 358 -26.96 -13.91 -12.83
N ALA A 359 -26.41 -14.94 -13.46
CA ALA A 359 -26.87 -15.45 -14.75
C ALA A 359 -28.34 -15.90 -14.72
N ARG A 360 -28.77 -16.57 -13.63
CA ARG A 360 -30.18 -16.94 -13.44
C ARG A 360 -31.09 -15.70 -13.34
N TRP A 361 -30.66 -14.69 -12.58
CA TRP A 361 -31.40 -13.44 -12.45
C TRP A 361 -31.45 -12.65 -13.76
N ALA A 362 -30.37 -12.70 -14.56
CA ALA A 362 -30.24 -12.00 -15.84
C ALA A 362 -30.98 -12.69 -16.99
N ALA A 363 -31.34 -13.97 -16.86
CA ALA A 363 -31.88 -14.79 -17.98
C ALA A 363 -33.07 -14.16 -18.70
N ASP A 364 -33.97 -13.55 -17.93
CA ASP A 364 -35.18 -12.88 -18.47
C ASP A 364 -34.99 -11.36 -18.73
N ARG A 365 -33.72 -10.90 -18.75
CA ARG A 365 -33.32 -9.49 -18.96
C ARG A 365 -32.40 -9.40 -20.18
N PRO A 366 -32.94 -9.16 -21.37
CA PRO A 366 -32.13 -9.17 -22.61
C PRO A 366 -30.90 -8.26 -22.57
N GLU A 367 -31.02 -7.13 -21.88
CA GLU A 367 -29.95 -6.15 -21.69
C GLU A 367 -28.75 -6.68 -20.85
N TYR A 368 -28.94 -7.72 -20.02
CA TYR A 368 -27.94 -8.27 -19.11
C TYR A 368 -27.57 -9.73 -19.40
N ALA A 369 -28.41 -10.50 -20.08
CA ALA A 369 -28.24 -11.94 -20.28
C ALA A 369 -26.92 -12.32 -20.96
N HIS A 370 -26.37 -11.45 -21.80
CA HIS A 370 -25.15 -11.70 -22.58
C HIS A 370 -23.87 -11.24 -21.88
N LEU A 371 -23.93 -10.53 -20.74
CA LEU A 371 -22.78 -9.81 -20.16
C LEU A 371 -21.64 -10.74 -19.71
N LEU A 372 -21.96 -11.83 -19.01
CA LEU A 372 -20.94 -12.78 -18.55
C LEU A 372 -20.24 -13.49 -19.71
N ASP A 373 -20.97 -13.86 -20.75
CA ASP A 373 -20.39 -14.49 -21.94
C ASP A 373 -19.52 -13.51 -22.73
N SER A 374 -19.94 -12.24 -22.81
CA SER A 374 -19.15 -11.16 -23.41
C SER A 374 -17.86 -10.89 -22.65
N LEU A 375 -17.92 -10.80 -21.30
CA LEU A 375 -16.73 -10.68 -20.45
C LEU A 375 -15.80 -11.87 -20.63
N ARG A 376 -16.32 -13.11 -20.58
CA ARG A 376 -15.53 -14.32 -20.79
C ARG A 376 -14.85 -14.36 -22.17
N ALA A 377 -15.55 -13.95 -23.23
CA ALA A 377 -14.98 -13.83 -24.56
C ALA A 377 -13.88 -12.77 -24.64
N ALA A 378 -14.10 -11.61 -24.01
CA ALA A 378 -13.11 -10.53 -23.94
C ALA A 378 -11.84 -10.97 -23.18
N TYR A 379 -11.98 -11.64 -22.03
CA TYR A 379 -10.84 -12.21 -21.30
C TYR A 379 -10.06 -13.23 -22.14
N ARG A 380 -10.75 -14.20 -22.78
CA ARG A 380 -10.09 -15.16 -23.65
C ARG A 380 -9.26 -14.51 -24.76
N SER A 381 -9.75 -13.43 -25.34
CA SER A 381 -9.04 -12.73 -26.41
C SER A 381 -7.84 -11.92 -25.93
N ALA A 382 -7.90 -11.41 -24.68
CA ALA A 382 -6.92 -10.46 -24.15
C ALA A 382 -5.79 -11.12 -23.33
N THR A 383 -6.08 -12.23 -22.66
CA THR A 383 -5.22 -12.83 -21.61
C THR A 383 -3.83 -13.17 -22.11
N GLU A 384 -3.70 -13.77 -23.28
CA GLU A 384 -2.36 -14.18 -23.76
C GLU A 384 -1.46 -12.98 -24.07
N GLY A 385 -2.00 -11.98 -24.77
CA GLY A 385 -1.25 -10.76 -25.09
C GLY A 385 -0.81 -9.99 -23.82
N TYR A 386 -1.71 -9.91 -22.85
CA TYR A 386 -1.44 -9.28 -21.57
C TYR A 386 -0.37 -10.05 -20.77
N TYR A 387 -0.50 -11.37 -20.68
CA TYR A 387 0.46 -12.24 -19.99
C TYR A 387 1.87 -12.15 -20.61
N LEU A 388 1.97 -12.14 -21.94
CA LEU A 388 3.26 -11.98 -22.61
C LEU A 388 3.93 -10.65 -22.28
N GLN A 389 3.16 -9.59 -22.12
CA GLN A 389 3.71 -8.30 -21.71
C GLN A 389 4.08 -8.28 -20.21
N GLU A 390 3.31 -8.91 -19.31
CA GLU A 390 3.72 -9.09 -17.91
C GLU A 390 5.01 -9.90 -17.82
N LEU A 391 5.12 -10.99 -18.56
CA LEU A 391 6.34 -11.80 -18.62
C LEU A 391 7.53 -10.97 -19.13
N CYS A 392 7.36 -10.18 -20.18
CA CYS A 392 8.40 -9.26 -20.65
C CYS A 392 8.79 -8.23 -19.57
N ASN A 393 7.83 -7.68 -18.83
CA ASN A 393 8.08 -6.70 -17.78
C ASN A 393 8.88 -7.30 -16.60
N GLU A 394 8.55 -8.53 -16.19
CA GLU A 394 9.23 -9.19 -15.06
C GLU A 394 10.57 -9.84 -15.45
N SER A 395 10.70 -10.31 -16.70
CA SER A 395 11.94 -10.94 -17.20
C SER A 395 12.85 -9.94 -17.93
N VAL A 396 12.56 -9.59 -19.17
CA VAL A 396 13.43 -8.76 -20.02
C VAL A 396 13.66 -7.38 -19.43
N LYS A 397 12.58 -6.69 -18.99
CA LYS A 397 12.67 -5.38 -18.33
C LYS A 397 13.07 -5.48 -16.84
N GLY A 398 13.13 -6.68 -16.30
CA GLY A 398 13.73 -6.98 -15.01
C GLY A 398 15.26 -6.88 -15.01
N ILE A 399 15.90 -6.91 -16.17
CA ILE A 399 17.33 -6.64 -16.37
C ILE A 399 17.54 -5.13 -16.29
N GLU A 400 18.42 -4.66 -15.38
CA GLU A 400 18.59 -3.21 -15.14
C GLU A 400 19.16 -2.49 -16.37
N LEU A 401 19.99 -3.15 -17.14
CA LEU A 401 20.52 -2.61 -18.42
C LEU A 401 19.39 -2.19 -19.37
N ALA A 402 18.27 -2.92 -19.40
CA ALA A 402 17.09 -2.53 -20.18
C ALA A 402 16.44 -1.22 -19.67
N THR A 403 16.45 -1.01 -18.35
CA THR A 403 15.95 0.24 -17.75
C THR A 403 16.87 1.43 -18.11
N LEU A 404 18.19 1.23 -18.05
CA LEU A 404 19.17 2.24 -18.45
C LEU A 404 19.01 2.60 -19.93
N ALA A 405 18.88 1.60 -20.79
CA ALA A 405 18.66 1.79 -22.24
C ALA A 405 17.36 2.56 -22.52
N ALA A 406 16.28 2.26 -21.82
CA ALA A 406 15.01 2.97 -21.93
C ALA A 406 15.11 4.45 -21.51
N ALA A 407 15.82 4.75 -20.42
CA ALA A 407 16.05 6.12 -19.95
C ALA A 407 16.90 6.92 -20.96
N LEU A 408 17.95 6.32 -21.48
CA LEU A 408 18.81 6.91 -22.52
C LEU A 408 18.05 7.16 -23.83
N LYS A 409 17.18 6.23 -24.24
CA LYS A 409 16.29 6.38 -25.41
C LYS A 409 15.33 7.57 -25.22
N GLN A 410 14.76 7.72 -24.03
CA GLN A 410 13.91 8.86 -23.71
C GLN A 410 14.69 10.18 -23.77
N TYR A 411 15.91 10.23 -23.20
CA TYR A 411 16.78 11.39 -23.25
C TYR A 411 17.17 11.74 -24.68
N ALA A 412 17.56 10.76 -25.50
CA ALA A 412 17.91 10.97 -26.91
C ALA A 412 16.74 11.53 -27.74
N ALA A 413 15.49 11.22 -27.37
CA ALA A 413 14.28 11.75 -28.03
C ALA A 413 13.98 13.19 -27.58
N LYS A 414 14.08 13.50 -26.28
CA LYS A 414 13.78 14.80 -25.67
C LYS A 414 14.74 15.08 -24.52
N PRO A 415 15.92 15.65 -24.79
CA PRO A 415 16.90 15.97 -23.75
C PRO A 415 16.35 16.96 -22.71
N SER A 416 16.67 16.71 -21.43
CA SER A 416 16.41 17.66 -20.34
C SER A 416 17.38 17.39 -19.19
N GLU A 417 17.65 18.42 -18.39
CA GLU A 417 18.53 18.34 -17.21
C GLU A 417 18.00 17.28 -16.21
N ALA A 418 16.71 17.33 -15.90
CA ALA A 418 16.08 16.35 -15.01
C ALA A 418 16.22 14.90 -15.50
N LEU A 419 16.21 14.65 -16.82
CA LEU A 419 16.48 13.31 -17.36
C LEU A 419 17.96 12.94 -17.25
N ALA A 420 18.87 13.89 -17.45
CA ALA A 420 20.30 13.64 -17.28
C ALA A 420 20.64 13.28 -15.83
N GLU A 421 20.12 14.03 -14.86
CA GLU A 421 20.26 13.75 -13.43
C GLU A 421 19.66 12.38 -13.05
N ARG A 422 18.48 12.07 -13.57
CA ARG A 422 17.87 10.75 -13.37
C ARG A 422 18.76 9.62 -13.92
N ILE A 423 19.36 9.79 -15.08
CA ILE A 423 20.28 8.82 -15.67
C ILE A 423 21.52 8.67 -14.77
N ALA A 424 22.15 9.77 -14.34
CA ALA A 424 23.28 9.72 -13.44
C ALA A 424 22.97 8.97 -12.14
N LYS A 425 21.77 9.22 -11.55
CA LYS A 425 21.29 8.52 -10.37
C LYS A 425 21.12 7.01 -10.61
N LEU A 426 20.57 6.60 -11.76
CA LEU A 426 20.44 5.18 -12.12
C LEU A 426 21.80 4.50 -12.18
N TYR A 427 22.80 5.13 -12.78
CA TYR A 427 24.17 4.56 -12.86
C TYR A 427 24.90 4.54 -11.51
N ARG A 428 24.66 5.50 -10.63
CA ARG A 428 25.23 5.51 -9.28
C ARG A 428 24.91 4.23 -8.50
N ASP A 429 23.68 3.76 -8.65
CA ASP A 429 23.15 2.60 -7.94
C ASP A 429 23.20 1.30 -8.78
N TYR A 430 23.88 1.30 -9.94
CA TYR A 430 23.98 0.17 -10.86
C TYR A 430 25.26 -0.65 -10.65
N ASP A 431 25.13 -1.98 -10.72
CA ASP A 431 26.26 -2.91 -10.72
C ASP A 431 26.11 -3.91 -11.87
N PRO A 432 26.94 -3.82 -12.92
CA PRO A 432 26.85 -4.69 -14.09
C PRO A 432 27.17 -6.16 -13.79
N ALA A 433 27.93 -6.48 -12.74
CA ALA A 433 28.25 -7.86 -12.40
C ALA A 433 27.02 -8.56 -11.76
N ILE A 434 26.28 -7.84 -10.93
CA ILE A 434 25.00 -8.33 -10.37
C ILE A 434 23.98 -8.48 -11.49
N ASP A 435 23.80 -7.44 -12.32
CA ASP A 435 22.80 -7.42 -13.37
C ASP A 435 23.05 -8.49 -14.46
N ARG A 436 24.31 -8.81 -14.77
CA ARG A 436 24.69 -9.93 -15.66
C ARG A 436 24.18 -11.27 -15.10
N ARG A 437 24.30 -11.50 -13.80
CA ARG A 437 23.79 -12.71 -13.16
C ARG A 437 22.26 -12.73 -13.18
N VAL A 438 21.61 -11.60 -12.90
CA VAL A 438 20.18 -11.43 -13.00
C VAL A 438 19.70 -11.72 -14.41
N ALA A 439 20.39 -11.20 -15.45
CA ALA A 439 20.01 -11.42 -16.85
C ALA A 439 19.95 -12.91 -17.23
N VAL A 440 20.89 -13.73 -16.76
CA VAL A 440 20.85 -15.20 -17.00
C VAL A 440 19.56 -15.80 -16.44
N GLU A 441 19.23 -15.52 -15.19
CA GLU A 441 18.02 -16.09 -14.56
C GLU A 441 16.73 -15.52 -15.15
N MET A 442 16.72 -14.26 -15.56
CA MET A 442 15.56 -13.63 -16.19
C MET A 442 15.29 -14.22 -17.58
N LEU A 443 16.33 -14.50 -18.36
CA LEU A 443 16.20 -15.17 -19.66
C LEU A 443 15.79 -16.65 -19.54
N ARG A 444 16.34 -17.38 -18.55
CA ARG A 444 15.86 -18.74 -18.23
C ARG A 444 14.39 -18.76 -17.85
N GLY A 445 13.96 -17.82 -17.01
CA GLY A 445 12.56 -17.67 -16.65
C GLY A 445 11.68 -17.27 -17.82
N LEU A 446 12.16 -16.40 -18.71
CA LEU A 446 11.45 -16.06 -19.96
C LEU A 446 11.19 -17.32 -20.79
N GLU A 447 12.19 -18.17 -21.01
CA GLU A 447 12.04 -19.43 -21.76
C GLU A 447 11.06 -20.40 -21.06
N GLN A 448 11.13 -20.52 -19.74
CA GLN A 448 10.27 -21.40 -18.95
C GLN A 448 8.79 -21.02 -19.02
N TYR A 449 8.50 -19.72 -18.95
CA TYR A 449 7.12 -19.21 -18.85
C TYR A 449 6.51 -18.77 -20.17
N TYR A 450 7.28 -18.82 -21.28
CA TYR A 450 6.76 -18.42 -22.59
C TYR A 450 5.74 -19.46 -23.10
N PRO A 451 4.46 -19.07 -23.34
CA PRO A 451 3.37 -20.02 -23.52
C PRO A 451 3.29 -20.69 -24.90
N ARG A 452 4.21 -20.36 -25.80
CA ARG A 452 4.27 -20.84 -27.17
C ARG A 452 5.72 -20.92 -27.66
N PRO A 453 6.02 -21.41 -28.89
CA PRO A 453 7.39 -21.39 -29.42
C PRO A 453 8.00 -19.98 -29.31
N LEU A 454 9.24 -19.91 -28.85
CA LEU A 454 9.97 -18.66 -28.73
C LEU A 454 10.15 -17.98 -30.08
N PRO A 455 10.19 -16.65 -30.15
CA PRO A 455 10.43 -15.92 -31.39
C PRO A 455 11.74 -16.34 -32.08
N GLU A 456 11.74 -16.51 -33.39
CA GLU A 456 12.91 -16.91 -34.19
C GLU A 456 14.10 -15.97 -33.96
N ALA A 457 13.85 -14.65 -33.87
CA ALA A 457 14.89 -13.66 -33.59
C ALA A 457 15.61 -13.92 -32.26
N TYR A 458 14.89 -14.40 -31.24
CA TYR A 458 15.48 -14.77 -29.95
C TYR A 458 16.26 -16.08 -30.03
N THR A 459 15.66 -17.12 -30.61
CA THR A 459 16.29 -18.43 -30.72
C THR A 459 17.53 -18.41 -31.61
N ALA A 460 17.56 -17.58 -32.65
CA ALA A 460 18.75 -17.34 -33.45
C ALA A 460 19.91 -16.73 -32.63
N GLU A 461 19.62 -15.74 -31.80
CA GLU A 461 20.62 -15.11 -30.91
C GLU A 461 21.14 -16.08 -29.85
N THR A 462 20.26 -16.81 -29.17
CA THR A 462 20.67 -17.79 -28.14
C THR A 462 21.49 -18.93 -28.76
N THR A 463 21.10 -19.41 -29.94
CA THR A 463 21.86 -20.43 -30.70
C THR A 463 23.24 -19.92 -31.07
N ARG A 464 23.35 -18.70 -31.63
CA ARG A 464 24.62 -18.06 -32.02
C ARG A 464 25.55 -17.89 -30.82
N CYS A 465 24.99 -17.60 -29.62
CA CYS A 465 25.71 -17.41 -28.40
C CYS A 465 25.92 -18.71 -27.58
N LYS A 466 25.54 -19.87 -28.12
CA LYS A 466 25.66 -21.18 -27.46
C LYS A 466 24.86 -21.32 -26.16
N GLY A 467 23.70 -20.69 -26.10
CA GLY A 467 22.75 -20.76 -25.00
C GLY A 467 22.50 -19.42 -24.31
N VAL A 468 21.65 -19.46 -23.27
CA VAL A 468 21.19 -18.30 -22.50
C VAL A 468 22.36 -17.57 -21.83
N GLU A 469 23.31 -18.30 -21.25
CA GLU A 469 24.49 -17.73 -20.58
C GLU A 469 25.35 -16.92 -21.52
N GLY A 470 25.63 -17.46 -22.71
CA GLY A 470 26.40 -16.77 -23.72
C GLY A 470 25.65 -15.57 -24.30
N TYR A 471 24.30 -15.67 -24.42
CA TYR A 471 23.50 -14.53 -24.85
C TYR A 471 23.47 -13.43 -23.80
N ALA A 472 23.24 -13.78 -22.52
CA ALA A 472 23.33 -12.84 -21.41
C ALA A 472 24.71 -12.16 -21.36
N ALA A 473 25.81 -12.92 -21.46
CA ALA A 473 27.15 -12.34 -21.52
C ALA A 473 27.31 -11.31 -22.65
N ARG A 474 26.80 -11.63 -23.84
CA ARG A 474 26.84 -10.74 -24.99
C ARG A 474 26.05 -9.42 -24.77
N LEU A 475 24.91 -9.45 -24.04
CA LEU A 475 24.15 -8.22 -23.75
C LEU A 475 25.02 -7.17 -23.07
N PHE A 476 25.99 -7.59 -22.22
CA PHE A 476 26.88 -6.70 -21.47
C PHE A 476 28.20 -6.45 -22.23
N ASP A 477 28.82 -7.49 -22.80
CA ASP A 477 30.13 -7.38 -23.45
C ASP A 477 30.11 -6.56 -24.76
N ALA A 478 28.97 -6.54 -25.44
CA ALA A 478 28.78 -5.77 -26.67
C ALA A 478 27.99 -4.45 -26.45
N SER A 479 27.63 -4.13 -25.22
CA SER A 479 26.88 -2.92 -24.88
C SER A 479 27.80 -1.70 -24.77
N ALA A 480 27.38 -0.60 -25.36
CA ALA A 480 28.04 0.70 -25.25
C ALA A 480 27.59 1.48 -24.00
N ILE A 481 26.60 0.98 -23.27
CA ILE A 481 25.92 1.74 -22.19
C ILE A 481 26.04 1.07 -20.81
N VAL A 482 26.89 0.06 -20.64
CA VAL A 482 27.08 -0.63 -19.35
C VAL A 482 27.68 0.28 -18.28
N ARG A 483 28.49 1.24 -18.67
CA ARG A 483 29.28 2.08 -17.77
C ARG A 483 28.98 3.56 -17.98
N PHE A 484 28.86 4.31 -16.87
CA PHE A 484 28.54 5.74 -16.94
C PHE A 484 29.61 6.58 -17.63
N ASP A 485 30.90 6.26 -17.42
CA ASP A 485 32.00 6.95 -18.09
C ASP A 485 31.95 6.88 -19.63
N ALA A 486 31.40 5.79 -20.17
CA ALA A 486 31.15 5.65 -21.61
C ALA A 486 29.90 6.44 -22.06
N VAL A 487 28.92 6.61 -21.17
CA VAL A 487 27.63 7.27 -21.48
C VAL A 487 27.71 8.79 -21.29
N GLU A 488 28.41 9.29 -20.30
CA GLU A 488 28.47 10.72 -19.96
C GLU A 488 28.85 11.60 -21.17
N PRO A 489 29.84 11.28 -22.00
CA PRO A 489 30.12 12.05 -23.22
C PRO A 489 28.97 12.02 -24.23
N LEU A 490 28.23 10.89 -24.33
CA LEU A 490 27.09 10.72 -25.23
C LEU A 490 25.87 11.58 -24.82
N LEU A 491 25.71 11.92 -23.55
CA LEU A 491 24.67 12.85 -23.10
C LEU A 491 24.85 14.26 -23.65
N ARG A 492 26.10 14.62 -24.04
CA ARG A 492 26.41 15.92 -24.68
C ARG A 492 26.24 15.89 -26.19
N ASP A 493 26.18 14.68 -26.80
CA ASP A 493 26.00 14.46 -28.24
C ASP A 493 24.85 13.47 -28.49
N THR A 494 23.64 14.00 -28.61
CA THR A 494 22.45 13.17 -28.82
C THR A 494 22.44 12.41 -30.15
N ALA A 495 23.21 12.85 -31.15
CA ALA A 495 23.34 12.11 -32.41
C ALA A 495 24.21 10.86 -32.22
N ALA A 496 25.35 11.01 -31.55
CA ALA A 496 26.20 9.87 -31.16
C ALA A 496 25.45 8.91 -30.23
N LEU A 497 24.67 9.42 -29.28
CA LEU A 497 23.83 8.60 -28.39
C LEU A 497 22.80 7.79 -29.19
N ARG A 498 22.08 8.39 -30.12
CA ARG A 498 21.13 7.66 -30.99
C ARG A 498 21.82 6.58 -31.81
N ALA A 499 23.01 6.85 -32.36
CA ALA A 499 23.77 5.88 -33.12
C ALA A 499 24.24 4.67 -32.25
N ALA A 500 24.65 4.94 -31.00
CA ALA A 500 24.99 3.90 -30.03
C ALA A 500 23.75 3.04 -29.68
N LEU A 501 22.63 3.68 -29.39
CA LEU A 501 21.39 2.98 -29.01
C LEU A 501 20.78 2.12 -30.15
N GLN A 502 21.02 2.49 -31.43
CA GLN A 502 20.61 1.65 -32.57
C GLN A 502 21.30 0.29 -32.61
N ARG A 503 22.50 0.19 -32.01
CA ARG A 503 23.33 -1.04 -32.00
C ARG A 503 23.27 -1.75 -30.64
N GLU A 504 22.49 -1.22 -29.70
CA GLU A 504 22.46 -1.69 -28.33
C GLU A 504 21.75 -3.06 -28.23
N PRO A 505 22.47 -4.13 -27.80
CA PRO A 505 21.91 -5.49 -27.78
C PRO A 505 20.67 -5.65 -26.91
N VAL A 506 20.63 -4.96 -25.75
CA VAL A 506 19.48 -5.06 -24.85
C VAL A 506 18.23 -4.42 -25.44
N LEU A 507 18.36 -3.36 -26.25
CA LEU A 507 17.22 -2.77 -26.96
C LEU A 507 16.70 -3.69 -28.06
N HIS A 508 17.57 -4.48 -28.70
CA HIS A 508 17.16 -5.51 -29.64
C HIS A 508 16.34 -6.60 -28.90
N LEU A 509 16.84 -7.10 -27.77
CA LEU A 509 16.11 -8.06 -26.94
C LEU A 509 14.74 -7.50 -26.52
N VAL A 510 14.68 -6.26 -26.01
CA VAL A 510 13.42 -5.60 -25.67
C VAL A 510 12.49 -5.55 -26.87
N GLY A 511 12.99 -5.19 -28.07
CA GLY A 511 12.19 -5.10 -29.29
C GLY A 511 11.54 -6.41 -29.73
N ILE A 512 12.12 -7.57 -29.37
CA ILE A 512 11.55 -8.88 -29.67
C ILE A 512 10.29 -9.16 -28.82
N PHE A 513 10.29 -8.75 -27.55
CA PHE A 513 9.27 -9.17 -26.58
C PHE A 513 8.31 -8.06 -26.13
N ASP A 514 8.74 -6.79 -26.19
CA ASP A 514 7.92 -5.67 -25.73
C ASP A 514 6.76 -5.38 -26.69
N ARG A 515 5.55 -5.50 -26.18
CA ARG A 515 4.29 -5.22 -26.89
C ARG A 515 3.72 -3.84 -26.56
N GLY A 516 4.47 -3.05 -25.80
CA GLY A 516 4.09 -1.72 -25.39
C GLY A 516 3.52 -1.67 -23.97
N ARG A 517 2.89 -0.53 -23.65
CA ARG A 517 2.34 -0.28 -22.32
C ARG A 517 1.02 -1.00 -22.16
N ILE A 518 0.89 -1.74 -21.06
CA ILE A 518 -0.37 -2.33 -20.61
C ILE A 518 -0.88 -1.62 -19.35
N PRO A 519 -2.19 -1.61 -19.10
CA PRO A 519 -2.73 -1.14 -17.82
C PRO A 519 -2.27 -2.06 -16.68
N ARG A 520 -2.42 -1.57 -15.44
CA ARG A 520 -2.02 -2.32 -14.25
C ARG A 520 -2.72 -3.66 -14.12
N ASN A 521 -3.99 -3.73 -14.53
CA ASN A 521 -4.82 -4.92 -14.39
C ASN A 521 -5.37 -5.34 -15.75
N LEU A 522 -5.51 -6.65 -15.99
CA LEU A 522 -6.10 -7.21 -17.20
C LEU A 522 -7.52 -6.68 -17.45
N SER A 523 -8.31 -6.49 -16.38
CA SER A 523 -9.66 -5.93 -16.42
C SER A 523 -9.74 -4.50 -17.01
N ASN A 524 -8.65 -3.74 -16.93
CA ASN A 524 -8.57 -2.37 -17.45
C ASN A 524 -8.14 -2.29 -18.93
N LEU A 525 -7.97 -3.42 -19.61
CA LEU A 525 -7.84 -3.39 -21.07
C LEU A 525 -9.15 -2.95 -21.72
N PRO A 526 -9.14 -2.02 -22.68
CA PRO A 526 -10.38 -1.46 -23.28
C PRO A 526 -11.36 -2.51 -23.80
N VAL A 527 -10.84 -3.65 -24.33
CA VAL A 527 -11.65 -4.76 -24.82
C VAL A 527 -12.43 -5.47 -23.71
N VAL A 528 -11.90 -5.45 -22.46
CA VAL A 528 -12.52 -6.03 -21.28
C VAL A 528 -13.32 -4.97 -20.51
N GLU A 529 -12.70 -3.82 -20.24
CA GLU A 529 -13.23 -2.73 -19.42
C GLU A 529 -14.62 -2.25 -19.88
N ARG A 530 -14.83 -2.15 -21.19
CA ARG A 530 -16.13 -1.74 -21.77
C ARG A 530 -17.32 -2.57 -21.30
N TRP A 531 -17.09 -3.82 -20.88
CA TRP A 531 -18.14 -4.72 -20.40
C TRP A 531 -18.39 -4.58 -18.90
N TYR A 532 -17.42 -4.02 -18.15
CA TYR A 532 -17.61 -3.82 -16.71
C TYR A 532 -18.61 -2.72 -16.37
N ARG A 533 -18.73 -1.68 -17.21
CA ARG A 533 -19.73 -0.62 -16.96
C ARG A 533 -21.15 -1.18 -16.92
N PRO A 534 -21.70 -1.88 -17.96
CA PRO A 534 -23.02 -2.48 -17.89
C PRO A 534 -23.10 -3.62 -16.85
N TYR A 535 -22.03 -4.39 -16.66
CA TYR A 535 -22.02 -5.45 -15.64
C TYR A 535 -22.14 -4.89 -14.24
N MET A 536 -21.41 -3.84 -13.88
CA MET A 536 -21.49 -3.18 -12.58
C MET A 536 -22.88 -2.56 -12.32
N LYS A 537 -23.50 -1.96 -13.36
CA LYS A 537 -24.88 -1.51 -13.26
C LYS A 537 -25.81 -2.67 -12.94
N ALA A 538 -25.70 -3.77 -13.67
CA ALA A 538 -26.50 -4.96 -13.45
C ALA A 538 -26.27 -5.61 -12.07
N LEU A 539 -25.03 -5.64 -11.57
CA LEU A 539 -24.70 -6.15 -10.22
C LEU A 539 -25.42 -5.35 -9.13
N ARG A 540 -25.48 -4.02 -9.23
CA ARG A 540 -26.17 -3.16 -8.26
C ARG A 540 -27.70 -3.34 -8.30
N GLU A 541 -28.25 -3.74 -9.43
CA GLU A 541 -29.67 -4.09 -9.56
C GLU A 541 -29.96 -5.51 -9.06
N PHE A 542 -29.02 -6.43 -9.24
CA PHE A 542 -29.12 -7.83 -8.80
C PHE A 542 -29.03 -7.97 -7.29
N ASP A 543 -28.04 -7.33 -6.67
CA ASP A 543 -27.70 -7.49 -5.25
C ASP A 543 -27.92 -6.16 -4.49
N ARG A 544 -29.18 -5.73 -4.42
CA ARG A 544 -29.60 -4.42 -3.88
C ARG A 544 -29.31 -4.24 -2.40
N GLU A 545 -29.19 -5.33 -1.66
CA GLU A 545 -28.92 -5.29 -0.22
C GLU A 545 -27.42 -5.13 0.09
N ARG A 546 -26.56 -5.42 -0.88
CA ARG A 546 -25.11 -5.25 -0.73
C ARG A 546 -24.76 -3.75 -0.80
N PRO A 547 -24.06 -3.22 0.20
CA PRO A 547 -23.51 -1.87 0.14
C PRO A 547 -22.33 -1.85 -0.82
N PHE A 548 -22.56 -1.38 -2.05
CA PHE A 548 -21.48 -1.20 -3.04
C PHE A 548 -20.69 0.06 -2.75
N TYR A 549 -19.37 -0.03 -2.85
CA TYR A 549 -18.44 1.09 -2.84
C TYR A 549 -17.57 1.03 -4.11
N PRO A 550 -17.09 2.15 -4.65
CA PRO A 550 -16.27 2.09 -5.86
C PRO A 550 -14.89 1.56 -5.53
N ASP A 551 -14.32 0.74 -6.45
CA ASP A 551 -12.94 0.29 -6.35
C ASP A 551 -11.98 1.47 -6.14
N ALA A 552 -10.91 1.24 -5.37
CA ALA A 552 -9.89 2.24 -5.10
C ALA A 552 -9.14 2.62 -6.39
N ASN A 553 -8.85 3.91 -6.55
CA ASN A 553 -8.19 4.48 -7.73
C ASN A 553 -7.32 5.69 -7.39
N LEU A 554 -6.72 5.71 -6.19
CA LEU A 554 -5.88 6.78 -5.67
C LEU A 554 -6.63 8.11 -5.42
N THR A 555 -7.94 8.04 -5.18
CA THR A 555 -8.73 9.17 -4.71
C THR A 555 -8.97 9.07 -3.21
N LEU A 556 -9.31 10.21 -2.58
CA LEU A 556 -9.55 10.27 -1.14
C LEU A 556 -10.75 9.40 -0.74
N ARG A 557 -10.57 8.53 0.26
CA ARG A 557 -11.57 7.58 0.75
C ARG A 557 -11.59 7.50 2.28
N VAL A 558 -12.73 7.11 2.80
CA VAL A 558 -12.95 6.79 4.20
C VAL A 558 -13.12 5.28 4.34
N ALA A 559 -12.35 4.65 5.24
CA ALA A 559 -12.57 3.30 5.72
C ALA A 559 -12.69 3.34 7.24
N TYR A 560 -13.70 2.68 7.82
CA TYR A 560 -13.91 2.69 9.26
C TYR A 560 -14.07 1.28 9.80
N GLY A 561 -13.84 1.12 11.10
CA GLY A 561 -13.87 -0.17 11.76
C GLY A 561 -13.59 -0.04 13.25
N GLN A 562 -13.00 -1.08 13.82
CA GLN A 562 -12.66 -1.15 15.24
C GLN A 562 -11.30 -1.81 15.44
N VAL A 563 -10.64 -1.50 16.55
CA VAL A 563 -9.44 -2.22 16.98
C VAL A 563 -9.79 -3.66 17.31
N ALA A 564 -9.22 -4.62 16.59
CA ALA A 564 -9.52 -6.03 16.81
C ALA A 564 -8.39 -6.96 16.37
N GLY A 565 -8.13 -7.98 17.17
CA GLY A 565 -7.33 -9.12 16.78
C GLY A 565 -8.07 -10.07 15.83
N TYR A 566 -7.46 -11.23 15.56
CA TYR A 566 -8.09 -12.27 14.73
C TYR A 566 -7.48 -13.65 15.00
N TRP A 567 -8.24 -14.70 14.67
CA TRP A 567 -7.74 -16.06 14.68
C TRP A 567 -6.90 -16.33 13.44
N TYR A 568 -5.59 -16.47 13.64
CA TYR A 568 -4.64 -16.71 12.56
C TYR A 568 -4.67 -18.17 12.10
N ALA A 569 -4.72 -19.12 13.05
CA ALA A 569 -4.76 -20.55 12.82
C ALA A 569 -5.47 -21.23 14.00
N ASP A 570 -5.61 -22.58 13.94
CA ASP A 570 -6.07 -23.34 15.07
C ASP A 570 -5.19 -23.08 16.30
N ALA A 571 -5.83 -22.78 17.43
CA ALA A 571 -5.18 -22.38 18.70
C ALA A 571 -4.25 -21.16 18.66
N VAL A 572 -4.22 -20.37 17.57
CA VAL A 572 -3.40 -19.14 17.43
C VAL A 572 -4.27 -17.92 17.24
N TYR A 573 -4.36 -17.08 18.28
CA TYR A 573 -5.02 -15.77 18.24
C TYR A 573 -4.00 -14.66 18.22
N HIS A 574 -4.09 -13.79 17.23
CA HIS A 574 -3.31 -12.57 17.15
C HIS A 574 -4.00 -11.44 17.92
N ARG A 575 -3.41 -11.07 19.07
CA ARG A 575 -3.86 -9.89 19.83
C ARG A 575 -3.63 -8.61 19.01
N PRO A 576 -4.48 -7.57 19.19
CA PRO A 576 -4.42 -6.39 18.34
C PRO A 576 -3.31 -5.39 18.71
N LEU A 577 -2.55 -5.58 19.77
CA LEU A 577 -1.53 -4.62 20.24
C LEU A 577 -0.17 -5.30 20.39
N THR A 578 0.88 -4.61 19.94
CA THR A 578 2.30 -4.95 20.20
C THR A 578 2.95 -3.86 21.05
N THR A 579 4.07 -4.19 21.68
CA THR A 579 4.73 -3.31 22.63
C THR A 579 6.25 -3.28 22.44
N LEU A 580 6.92 -2.34 23.07
CA LEU A 580 8.37 -2.20 23.08
C LEU A 580 9.07 -3.47 23.59
N ASP A 581 8.45 -4.20 24.54
CA ASP A 581 9.02 -5.47 25.01
C ASP A 581 9.17 -6.48 23.87
N GLY A 582 8.26 -6.46 22.88
CA GLY A 582 8.35 -7.28 21.67
C GLY A 582 9.50 -6.84 20.73
N ILE A 583 9.85 -5.56 20.69
CA ILE A 583 11.06 -5.08 20.01
C ILE A 583 12.29 -5.66 20.67
N ILE A 584 12.38 -5.52 22.00
CA ILE A 584 13.52 -6.01 22.79
C ILE A 584 13.66 -7.55 22.68
N ALA A 585 12.54 -8.27 22.64
CA ALA A 585 12.57 -9.73 22.46
C ALA A 585 13.10 -10.17 21.08
N LYS A 586 13.04 -9.31 20.08
CA LYS A 586 13.57 -9.53 18.74
C LYS A 586 14.97 -8.92 18.54
N ASP A 587 15.45 -8.11 19.48
CA ASP A 587 16.73 -7.40 19.34
C ASP A 587 17.90 -8.38 19.19
N ASP A 588 18.58 -8.31 18.04
CA ASP A 588 19.77 -9.10 17.74
C ASP A 588 20.79 -8.26 16.96
N PRO A 589 21.86 -7.79 17.64
CA PRO A 589 22.90 -6.97 16.99
C PRO A 589 23.65 -7.66 15.84
N THR A 590 23.50 -8.98 15.69
CA THR A 590 24.12 -9.74 14.59
C THR A 590 23.25 -9.75 13.34
N VAL A 591 21.97 -9.33 13.44
CA VAL A 591 21.01 -9.30 12.33
C VAL A 591 20.60 -7.86 12.06
N TYR A 592 21.02 -7.34 10.92
CA TYR A 592 20.81 -5.94 10.53
C TYR A 592 19.37 -5.45 10.71
N ASP A 593 18.37 -6.27 10.36
CA ASP A 593 16.96 -5.92 10.44
C ASP A 593 16.42 -5.84 11.88
N TYR A 594 17.16 -6.40 12.85
CA TYR A 594 16.78 -6.48 14.27
C TYR A 594 17.74 -5.75 15.23
N ASP A 595 18.79 -5.10 14.71
CA ASP A 595 19.73 -4.31 15.52
C ASP A 595 19.12 -2.94 15.86
N ILE A 596 18.60 -2.78 17.07
CA ILE A 596 17.98 -1.53 17.51
C ILE A 596 19.00 -0.49 17.97
N PRO A 597 18.63 0.82 17.99
CA PRO A 597 19.53 1.86 18.50
C PRO A 597 19.88 1.67 19.97
N GLN A 598 21.16 1.92 20.31
CA GLN A 598 21.63 1.84 21.70
C GLN A 598 20.79 2.70 22.67
N ARG A 599 20.33 3.87 22.19
CA ARG A 599 19.47 4.75 22.98
C ARG A 599 18.12 4.09 23.33
N LEU A 600 17.54 3.31 22.43
CA LEU A 600 16.31 2.58 22.69
C LEU A 600 16.52 1.47 23.71
N ARG A 601 17.64 0.74 23.64
CA ARG A 601 18.06 -0.24 24.67
C ARG A 601 18.19 0.43 26.03
N ALA A 602 18.86 1.59 26.09
CA ALA A 602 19.05 2.36 27.34
C ALA A 602 17.71 2.85 27.92
N CYS A 603 16.81 3.41 27.10
CA CYS A 603 15.48 3.81 27.54
C CYS A 603 14.68 2.63 28.10
N HIS A 604 14.74 1.46 27.46
CA HIS A 604 14.07 0.26 27.95
C HIS A 604 14.65 -0.24 29.29
N ALA A 605 15.96 -0.31 29.41
CA ALA A 605 16.64 -0.75 30.63
C ALA A 605 16.34 0.17 31.82
N ALA A 606 16.27 1.49 31.58
CA ALA A 606 15.96 2.50 32.61
C ALA A 606 14.44 2.67 32.85
N LYS A 607 13.57 2.04 32.04
CA LYS A 607 12.12 2.31 32.01
C LYS A 607 11.79 3.79 31.79
N ASP A 608 12.68 4.52 31.08
CA ASP A 608 12.50 5.94 30.76
C ASP A 608 11.56 6.12 29.55
N TYR A 609 10.29 5.91 29.79
CA TYR A 609 9.24 6.02 28.78
C TYR A 609 8.47 7.35 28.83
N GLY A 610 8.78 8.21 29.80
CA GLY A 610 8.02 9.44 30.02
C GLY A 610 6.53 9.14 30.23
N ARG A 611 5.68 10.00 29.68
CA ARG A 611 4.22 9.86 29.75
C ARG A 611 3.62 8.91 28.69
N TRP A 612 4.46 8.26 27.90
CA TRP A 612 4.02 7.45 26.76
C TRP A 612 3.80 5.97 27.11
N SER A 613 4.05 5.60 28.37
CA SER A 613 3.92 4.22 28.84
C SER A 613 2.48 3.80 29.09
N ILE A 614 2.26 2.50 28.99
CA ILE A 614 1.03 1.81 29.41
C ILE A 614 1.35 0.74 30.45
N PRO A 615 0.42 0.41 31.36
CA PRO A 615 0.62 -0.70 32.29
C PRO A 615 0.61 -2.05 31.57
N THR A 616 1.43 -2.97 32.05
CA THR A 616 1.44 -4.38 31.63
C THR A 616 0.65 -5.24 32.61
N ALA A 617 0.27 -6.46 32.18
CA ALA A 617 -0.55 -7.38 32.99
C ALA A 617 0.15 -7.87 34.26
N ASP A 618 1.49 -7.87 34.28
CA ASP A 618 2.34 -8.23 35.43
C ASP A 618 2.64 -7.06 36.37
N GLY A 619 2.00 -5.89 36.16
CA GLY A 619 2.18 -4.70 36.97
C GLY A 619 3.38 -3.82 36.60
N GLY A 620 4.07 -4.13 35.51
CA GLY A 620 5.12 -3.30 34.92
C GLY A 620 4.56 -2.19 34.01
N VAL A 621 5.45 -1.58 33.24
CA VAL A 621 5.12 -0.57 32.21
C VAL A 621 5.88 -0.85 30.92
N THR A 622 5.24 -0.56 29.78
CA THR A 622 5.83 -0.66 28.45
C THR A 622 5.31 0.46 27.53
N VAL A 623 5.84 0.59 26.32
CA VAL A 623 5.32 1.52 25.31
C VAL A 623 4.58 0.71 24.23
N PRO A 624 3.34 1.07 23.84
CA PRO A 624 2.64 0.44 22.73
C PRO A 624 3.34 0.81 21.42
N VAL A 625 3.41 -0.13 20.45
CA VAL A 625 4.16 0.09 19.19
C VAL A 625 3.24 0.06 17.98
N CYS A 626 2.52 -1.04 17.76
CA CYS A 626 1.60 -1.17 16.64
C CYS A 626 0.27 -1.75 17.09
N PHE A 627 -0.76 -1.50 16.28
CA PHE A 627 -2.07 -2.12 16.49
C PHE A 627 -2.73 -2.58 15.20
N LEU A 628 -3.66 -3.53 15.36
CA LEU A 628 -4.55 -4.03 14.32
C LEU A 628 -5.93 -3.38 14.42
N ALA A 629 -6.52 -3.07 13.28
CA ALA A 629 -7.92 -2.70 13.21
C ALA A 629 -8.61 -3.36 11.99
N THR A 630 -9.93 -3.26 11.95
CA THR A 630 -10.76 -3.95 10.95
C THR A 630 -10.97 -3.12 9.67
N ASN A 631 -10.30 -1.99 9.53
CA ASN A 631 -10.45 -1.10 8.39
C ASN A 631 -9.98 -1.74 7.08
N HIS A 632 -10.73 -1.54 6.00
CA HIS A 632 -10.35 -1.99 4.67
C HIS A 632 -9.30 -1.03 4.08
N THR A 633 -8.10 -1.51 3.83
CA THR A 633 -6.98 -0.72 3.28
C THR A 633 -6.30 -1.42 2.11
N THR A 634 -5.63 -0.64 1.26
CA THR A 634 -4.74 -1.13 0.20
C THR A 634 -3.52 -0.21 0.07
N GLY A 635 -2.58 -0.54 -0.82
CA GLY A 635 -1.44 0.32 -1.14
C GLY A 635 -1.91 1.73 -1.49
N GLY A 636 -1.21 2.76 -0.96
CA GLY A 636 -1.65 4.17 -1.02
C GLY A 636 -2.23 4.67 0.31
N ASN A 637 -2.83 3.77 1.13
CA ASN A 637 -3.16 4.09 2.53
C ASN A 637 -1.94 4.18 3.45
N SER A 638 -0.75 3.92 2.96
CA SER A 638 0.49 4.18 3.70
C SER A 638 0.57 5.65 4.10
N GLY A 639 0.76 5.93 5.42
CA GLY A 639 0.76 7.27 5.98
C GLY A 639 -0.62 7.88 6.21
N SER A 640 -1.71 7.10 6.10
CA SER A 640 -3.05 7.62 6.40
C SER A 640 -3.27 7.77 7.90
N PRO A 641 -3.91 8.86 8.36
CA PRO A 641 -4.32 9.01 9.75
C PRO A 641 -5.28 7.89 10.15
N VAL A 642 -5.07 7.33 11.32
CA VAL A 642 -6.06 6.53 12.04
C VAL A 642 -6.59 7.37 13.17
N VAL A 643 -7.88 7.71 13.10
CA VAL A 643 -8.53 8.57 14.12
C VAL A 643 -9.53 7.78 14.95
N ASN A 644 -9.70 8.21 16.21
CA ASN A 644 -10.70 7.65 17.12
C ASN A 644 -12.12 8.21 16.87
N ALA A 645 -13.05 7.86 17.73
CA ALA A 645 -14.44 8.29 17.67
C ALA A 645 -14.64 9.82 17.75
N ASP A 646 -13.69 10.55 18.33
CA ASP A 646 -13.71 12.00 18.50
C ASP A 646 -12.90 12.74 17.42
N GLY A 647 -12.37 12.02 16.42
CA GLY A 647 -11.55 12.59 15.34
C GLY A 647 -10.12 12.94 15.76
N GLU A 648 -9.64 12.42 16.90
CA GLU A 648 -8.25 12.59 17.36
C GLU A 648 -7.36 11.52 16.73
N LEU A 649 -6.14 11.89 16.31
CA LEU A 649 -5.15 10.96 15.74
C LEU A 649 -4.66 9.99 16.83
N VAL A 650 -4.83 8.69 16.58
CA VAL A 650 -4.41 7.59 17.47
C VAL A 650 -3.34 6.70 16.86
N GLY A 651 -3.10 6.82 15.56
CA GLY A 651 -2.09 6.03 14.85
C GLY A 651 -1.92 6.44 13.40
N ILE A 652 -0.91 5.86 12.77
CA ILE A 652 -0.58 6.07 11.35
C ILE A 652 -0.66 4.70 10.68
N ASN A 653 -1.56 4.54 9.70
CA ASN A 653 -1.64 3.32 8.93
C ASN A 653 -0.40 3.14 8.05
N PHE A 654 0.22 1.95 8.07
CA PHE A 654 1.38 1.72 7.21
C PHE A 654 1.34 0.40 6.46
N ASP A 655 0.54 -0.58 6.92
CA ASP A 655 0.53 -1.91 6.33
C ASP A 655 -0.81 -2.62 6.57
N ARG A 656 -0.93 -3.84 6.12
CA ARG A 656 -1.98 -4.81 6.46
C ARG A 656 -1.35 -6.18 6.66
N THR A 657 -2.04 -7.08 7.34
CA THR A 657 -1.49 -8.42 7.60
C THR A 657 -1.33 -9.21 6.29
N TRP A 658 -0.32 -10.09 6.25
CA TRP A 658 0.02 -10.85 5.05
C TRP A 658 -1.16 -11.63 4.45
N ARG A 659 -1.99 -12.22 5.32
CA ARG A 659 -3.22 -12.91 4.90
C ARG A 659 -4.32 -11.96 4.40
N SER A 660 -4.18 -10.67 4.63
CA SER A 660 -5.10 -9.64 4.13
C SER A 660 -4.71 -9.10 2.74
N THR A 661 -3.57 -9.52 2.18
CA THR A 661 -3.08 -8.95 0.91
C THR A 661 -3.99 -9.29 -0.28
N MET A 662 -4.78 -10.37 -0.20
CA MET A 662 -5.81 -10.73 -1.18
C MET A 662 -7.02 -9.77 -1.16
N SER A 663 -7.16 -8.91 -0.15
CA SER A 663 -8.32 -8.02 -0.02
C SER A 663 -8.47 -6.99 -1.15
N ASP A 664 -7.49 -6.86 -2.04
CA ASP A 664 -7.64 -6.08 -3.27
C ASP A 664 -8.62 -6.73 -4.27
N LEU A 665 -8.80 -8.05 -4.21
CA LEU A 665 -9.66 -8.85 -5.09
C LEU A 665 -10.84 -9.49 -4.36
N GLN A 666 -10.64 -9.87 -3.10
CA GLN A 666 -11.65 -10.50 -2.24
C GLN A 666 -11.38 -10.14 -0.79
N PHE A 667 -12.30 -9.39 -0.18
CA PHE A 667 -12.24 -9.08 1.24
C PHE A 667 -12.76 -10.25 2.09
N ASP A 668 -12.06 -10.59 3.18
CA ASP A 668 -12.51 -11.57 4.18
C ASP A 668 -12.62 -10.89 5.55
N PRO A 669 -13.83 -10.66 6.06
CA PRO A 669 -14.04 -9.98 7.33
C PRO A 669 -13.46 -10.74 8.54
N ALA A 670 -13.19 -12.05 8.42
CA ALA A 670 -12.64 -12.84 9.51
C ALA A 670 -11.14 -12.56 9.76
N ILE A 671 -10.39 -12.24 8.71
CA ILE A 671 -8.92 -12.16 8.79
C ILE A 671 -8.31 -10.85 8.31
N CYS A 672 -9.03 -10.06 7.50
CA CYS A 672 -8.50 -8.80 7.01
C CYS A 672 -8.30 -7.81 8.16
N ARG A 673 -7.05 -7.37 8.36
CA ARG A 673 -6.66 -6.36 9.33
C ARG A 673 -5.62 -5.44 8.72
N ASN A 674 -5.80 -4.14 8.91
CA ASN A 674 -4.72 -3.17 8.69
C ASN A 674 -3.78 -3.14 9.89
N ILE A 675 -2.59 -2.60 9.69
CA ILE A 675 -1.57 -2.41 10.72
C ILE A 675 -1.26 -0.92 10.80
N ALA A 676 -1.32 -0.35 12.01
CA ALA A 676 -0.99 1.04 12.27
C ALA A 676 0.08 1.16 13.36
N VAL A 677 0.95 2.16 13.23
CA VAL A 677 1.83 2.58 14.33
C VAL A 677 0.98 3.30 15.38
N ASP A 678 1.11 2.90 16.64
CA ASP A 678 0.47 3.64 17.76
C ASP A 678 1.10 5.04 17.88
N ILE A 679 0.28 6.06 17.94
CA ILE A 679 0.78 7.44 17.96
C ILE A 679 1.67 7.71 19.19
N ARG A 680 1.49 6.99 20.29
CA ARG A 680 2.32 7.12 21.48
C ARG A 680 3.76 6.63 21.24
N TYR A 681 3.95 5.63 20.36
CA TYR A 681 5.30 5.23 19.95
C TYR A 681 5.98 6.30 19.08
N VAL A 682 5.22 6.97 18.23
CA VAL A 682 5.70 8.12 17.45
C VAL A 682 6.16 9.24 18.39
N LEU A 683 5.30 9.61 19.33
CA LEU A 683 5.58 10.67 20.32
C LEU A 683 6.76 10.30 21.25
N PHE A 684 6.83 9.04 21.71
CA PHE A 684 7.96 8.51 22.46
C PHE A 684 9.27 8.61 21.67
N THR A 685 9.23 8.26 20.38
CA THR A 685 10.41 8.30 19.52
C THR A 685 10.88 9.73 19.28
N ILE A 686 9.98 10.67 19.04
CA ILE A 686 10.31 12.11 18.92
C ILE A 686 10.94 12.64 20.21
N ASP A 687 10.33 12.34 21.37
CA ASP A 687 10.73 12.81 22.69
C ASP A 687 12.05 12.18 23.16
N ARG A 688 12.07 10.85 23.32
CA ARG A 688 13.14 10.13 24.02
C ARG A 688 14.28 9.71 23.11
N ILE A 689 14.00 9.38 21.84
CA ILE A 689 15.02 8.94 20.90
C ILE A 689 15.57 10.12 20.10
N GLY A 690 14.69 10.92 19.50
CA GLY A 690 15.05 12.08 18.68
C GLY A 690 15.52 13.29 19.47
N GLY A 691 15.08 13.44 20.72
CA GLY A 691 15.34 14.64 21.52
C GLY A 691 14.69 15.90 20.92
N ALA A 692 13.65 15.74 20.11
CA ALA A 692 12.96 16.81 19.38
C ALA A 692 11.66 17.23 20.09
N GLU A 693 11.69 17.36 21.40
CA GLU A 693 10.53 17.72 22.23
C GLU A 693 9.84 19.02 21.79
N TYR A 694 10.56 19.92 21.14
CA TYR A 694 10.00 21.18 20.63
C TYR A 694 8.87 20.93 19.61
N LEU A 695 8.92 19.84 18.84
CA LEU A 695 7.85 19.46 17.89
C LEU A 695 6.55 19.07 18.62
N LEU A 696 6.67 18.50 19.81
CA LEU A 696 5.50 18.15 20.64
C LEU A 696 4.75 19.41 21.15
N LYS A 697 5.45 20.54 21.31
CA LYS A 697 4.88 21.81 21.73
C LYS A 697 4.06 22.48 20.64
N GLU A 698 4.29 22.10 19.38
CA GLU A 698 3.57 22.59 18.22
C GLU A 698 2.25 21.81 17.99
N MET A 699 2.16 20.59 18.52
CA MET A 699 0.99 19.71 18.38
C MET A 699 -0.06 20.01 19.43
N GLU A 700 -1.33 19.84 19.07
CA GLU A 700 -2.44 19.83 20.04
C GLU A 700 -2.56 18.41 20.63
N LEU A 701 -1.93 18.20 21.80
CA LEU A 701 -1.97 16.90 22.52
C LEU A 701 -3.20 16.85 23.44
N ARG A 702 -4.06 15.82 23.30
CA ARG A 702 -5.29 15.60 24.08
C ARG A 702 -5.26 14.37 24.95
#